data_1ba06a22702729e101e5661243ce3d10
#
_entry.id   1ba06a22702729e101e5661243ce3d10
#
_cell.length_a   1.000
_cell.length_b   1.000
_cell.length_c   1.000
_cell.angle_alpha   90.00
_cell.angle_beta   90.00
_cell.angle_gamma   90.00
#
_symmetry.space_group_name_H-M   'P 1'
#
loop_
_entity.id
_entity.type
_entity.pdbx_description
1 polymer ?
#
loop_
_entity_poly.entity_id
_entity_poly.type
_entity_poly.pdbx_seq_one_letter_code
_entity_poly.pdbx_strand_id
1 'polypeptide(L)'
;MNTLKLRDYTGKALSECTILELYNAALALTQDACRNRGYNSGKKKVYYISAEFLIGKLLSNNLINLGIYDDVKAELAEAGKDITELEEFEYEPSLGNGGLGRLSACFIDSLATLGLPADGVGLAYHCGLFKQSFEDRKQHTRPDYWRKWGMANWMKRTDKHYKVQCGDLELLSTMYEIDVTGYGSKCGHLRLFDLDTVNERLIGSGIDFDKKEIEKNLTLFMYPDDSDEDGKLLRVYQEYFMVSNAAQLILDECVERGSNLHDLADYAAIQINDTHPSLVIPELVRLLTEKGIEEKEAYQIVTDVCAYTNHTILAEALETWPKHFFKAVVPHLMPIIKRMNDAVKAKYEDPSVQIIDEYGNVHMAHMDIHYSHSVNGVARLHTDILKETELNNFYKLYPEKFNNKTNGITFRRWVIECNPELTELITEKIGEGWKTDARQLEQLIPYAEDEAFLQCILNRKNTKKHKFSAWLEKYQGDKVDPESVYDVQIKRLHEYKRQQLNLLWAIDRYLHIKDGYRPRRPVTVFFGAKAAPAYVIAKDIIHAILAFSSIVNNDPEVSPYLKVVMLRNYNVSMAEKLIPASDISEQISLASKEASGTGNMKFMLNGAVTLGTMDGANVEIAELVGEDNIFTFGQSSEEVIEHYKNADYVAKNWYKKDKRLAAAVDFLVSEEMLEAGDRKLLKQLYDELLGRDWFMTFPDFESYCKTKDKALAAYEDRMGWAKKMAVNIAKAGYFSSDRTIDQYNNDIWHLEKDC
;
A
#
# COMPACT_ATOMS: atom_id res chain seq x y z
N MET A 1 26.52 21.19 -18.88
CA MET A 1 26.39 19.70 -18.90
C MET A 1 25.90 19.33 -20.30
N ASN A 2 26.51 18.35 -20.96
CA ASN A 2 25.95 17.83 -22.21
C ASN A 2 24.59 17.24 -21.91
N THR A 3 23.57 17.71 -22.59
CA THR A 3 22.20 17.16 -22.44
C THR A 3 22.23 15.73 -22.96
N LEU A 4 21.96 14.75 -22.09
CA LEU A 4 21.83 13.34 -22.48
C LEU A 4 20.68 13.21 -23.46
N LYS A 5 20.90 12.54 -24.59
CA LYS A 5 19.87 12.34 -25.63
C LYS A 5 19.62 10.87 -25.85
N LEU A 6 18.36 10.51 -26.04
CA LEU A 6 17.98 9.12 -26.24
C LEU A 6 18.71 8.46 -27.43
N ARG A 7 18.92 9.22 -28.50
CA ARG A 7 19.66 8.77 -29.70
C ARG A 7 21.10 8.34 -29.42
N ASP A 8 21.72 8.84 -28.36
CA ASP A 8 23.13 8.51 -28.00
C ASP A 8 23.24 7.09 -27.41
N TYR A 9 22.12 6.49 -27.03
CA TYR A 9 22.00 5.14 -26.43
C TYR A 9 21.53 4.08 -27.42
N THR A 10 21.33 4.45 -28.69
CA THR A 10 20.95 3.53 -29.76
C THR A 10 22.06 3.46 -30.81
N GLY A 11 22.34 2.26 -31.31
CA GLY A 11 23.36 2.08 -32.37
C GLY A 11 22.86 2.44 -33.78
N LYS A 12 21.63 2.94 -33.91
CA LYS A 12 20.93 3.26 -35.17
C LYS A 12 19.90 4.38 -34.96
N ALA A 13 19.26 4.84 -36.02
CA ALA A 13 18.25 5.87 -35.93
C ALA A 13 17.05 5.38 -35.07
N LEU A 14 16.46 6.27 -34.25
CA LEU A 14 15.33 5.93 -33.36
C LEU A 14 14.14 5.36 -34.13
N SER A 15 13.89 5.84 -35.35
CA SER A 15 12.81 5.35 -36.24
C SER A 15 12.98 3.87 -36.64
N GLU A 16 14.22 3.37 -36.66
CA GLU A 16 14.55 1.98 -37.03
C GLU A 16 14.59 1.06 -35.79
N CYS A 17 14.50 1.60 -34.59
CA CYS A 17 14.56 0.83 -33.36
C CYS A 17 13.23 0.12 -33.07
N THR A 18 13.33 -1.08 -32.54
CA THR A 18 12.20 -1.80 -31.92
C THR A 18 11.83 -1.15 -30.58
N ILE A 19 10.63 -1.42 -30.06
CA ILE A 19 10.19 -0.94 -28.75
C ILE A 19 11.15 -1.40 -27.65
N LEU A 20 11.64 -2.63 -27.69
CA LEU A 20 12.60 -3.17 -26.72
C LEU A 20 13.92 -2.41 -26.76
N GLU A 21 14.45 -2.08 -27.94
CA GLU A 21 15.69 -1.30 -28.07
C GLU A 21 15.52 0.13 -27.54
N LEU A 22 14.39 0.77 -27.84
CA LEU A 22 14.05 2.10 -27.33
C LEU A 22 13.89 2.10 -25.80
N TYR A 23 13.19 1.07 -25.27
CA TYR A 23 13.05 0.92 -23.83
C TYR A 23 14.39 0.75 -23.11
N ASN A 24 15.28 -0.11 -23.63
CA ASN A 24 16.61 -0.31 -23.08
C ASN A 24 17.48 0.95 -23.18
N ALA A 25 17.36 1.71 -24.25
CA ALA A 25 18.03 2.99 -24.42
C ALA A 25 17.53 4.02 -23.39
N ALA A 26 16.22 4.12 -23.20
CA ALA A 26 15.62 5.03 -22.21
C ALA A 26 15.99 4.65 -20.76
N LEU A 27 16.06 3.35 -20.48
CA LEU A 27 16.53 2.83 -19.18
C LEU A 27 18.00 3.20 -18.94
N ALA A 28 18.88 2.97 -19.92
CA ALA A 28 20.31 3.31 -19.82
C ALA A 28 20.53 4.83 -19.64
N LEU A 29 19.79 5.65 -20.41
CA LEU A 29 19.79 7.10 -20.28
C LEU A 29 19.37 7.53 -18.87
N THR A 30 18.30 6.93 -18.32
CA THR A 30 17.82 7.24 -16.98
C THR A 30 18.86 6.88 -15.92
N GLN A 31 19.51 5.74 -16.03
CA GLN A 31 20.58 5.32 -15.11
C GLN A 31 21.81 6.24 -15.17
N ASP A 32 22.19 6.69 -16.36
CA ASP A 32 23.27 7.67 -16.53
C ASP A 32 22.89 9.04 -15.95
N ALA A 33 21.65 9.45 -16.14
CA ALA A 33 21.14 10.69 -15.55
C ALA A 33 21.17 10.64 -14.02
N CYS A 34 20.82 9.52 -13.39
CA CYS A 34 20.97 9.31 -11.94
C CYS A 34 22.42 9.42 -11.50
N ARG A 35 23.34 8.72 -12.18
CA ARG A 35 24.78 8.79 -11.86
C ARG A 35 25.33 10.21 -11.97
N ASN A 36 24.96 10.94 -13.02
CA ASN A 36 25.42 12.31 -13.24
C ASN A 36 24.86 13.29 -12.20
N ARG A 37 23.64 13.04 -11.70
CA ARG A 37 23.02 13.84 -10.66
C ARG A 37 23.60 13.55 -9.28
N GLY A 38 24.07 12.32 -9.07
CA GLY A 38 24.61 11.82 -7.81
C GLY A 38 23.55 11.39 -6.81
N TYR A 39 24.01 10.95 -5.66
CA TYR A 39 23.17 10.38 -4.60
C TYR A 39 23.28 11.22 -3.34
N ASN A 40 22.16 11.30 -2.60
CA ASN A 40 22.14 11.99 -1.31
C ASN A 40 23.08 11.29 -0.32
N SER A 41 23.91 12.07 0.34
CA SER A 41 24.94 11.61 1.25
C SER A 41 25.00 12.45 2.51
N GLY A 42 25.53 11.90 3.60
CA GLY A 42 25.69 12.58 4.89
C GLY A 42 26.34 11.69 5.92
N LYS A 43 26.76 12.28 7.06
CA LYS A 43 27.31 11.52 8.17
C LYS A 43 26.27 10.52 8.70
N LYS A 44 25.06 11.00 9.00
CA LYS A 44 23.94 10.19 9.46
C LYS A 44 23.02 9.84 8.27
N LYS A 45 22.56 8.60 8.23
CA LYS A 45 21.70 8.05 7.18
C LYS A 45 20.55 7.27 7.78
N VAL A 46 19.36 7.39 7.21
CA VAL A 46 18.24 6.53 7.59
C VAL A 46 18.19 5.28 6.71
N TYR A 47 17.95 4.15 7.35
CA TYR A 47 17.67 2.87 6.71
C TYR A 47 16.21 2.52 6.99
N TYR A 48 15.39 2.62 5.94
CA TYR A 48 13.97 2.31 5.99
C TYR A 48 13.77 0.83 5.65
N ILE A 49 13.63 -0.01 6.67
CA ILE A 49 13.52 -1.47 6.49
C ILE A 49 12.06 -1.86 6.35
N SER A 50 11.71 -2.48 5.23
CA SER A 50 10.35 -2.92 4.94
C SER A 50 10.35 -4.22 4.16
N ALA A 51 9.39 -5.10 4.47
CA ALA A 51 9.16 -6.33 3.70
C ALA A 51 8.65 -6.05 2.28
N GLU A 52 8.13 -4.84 2.02
CA GLU A 52 7.44 -4.50 0.79
C GLU A 52 7.85 -3.12 0.25
N PHE A 53 8.06 -3.05 -1.08
CA PHE A 53 8.21 -1.80 -1.82
C PHE A 53 7.42 -1.88 -3.13
N LEU A 54 6.17 -1.40 -3.12
CA LEU A 54 5.30 -1.38 -4.30
C LEU A 54 5.62 -0.17 -5.17
N ILE A 55 6.75 -0.21 -5.86
CA ILE A 55 7.33 0.92 -6.59
C ILE A 55 6.57 1.31 -7.86
N GLY A 56 5.80 0.39 -8.47
CA GLY A 56 5.14 0.64 -9.75
C GLY A 56 6.13 0.66 -10.93
N LYS A 57 5.67 1.04 -12.11
CA LYS A 57 6.53 1.27 -13.26
C LYS A 57 7.49 2.44 -12.98
N LEU A 58 8.70 2.37 -13.50
CA LEU A 58 9.78 3.29 -13.15
C LEU A 58 10.12 4.31 -14.24
N LEU A 59 9.94 3.95 -15.51
CA LEU A 59 10.44 4.75 -16.62
C LEU A 59 9.93 6.19 -16.57
N SER A 60 8.62 6.40 -16.69
CA SER A 60 8.03 7.75 -16.74
C SER A 60 8.22 8.51 -15.45
N ASN A 61 8.03 7.84 -14.30
CA ASN A 61 8.27 8.46 -13.00
C ASN A 61 9.71 8.98 -12.86
N ASN A 62 10.69 8.18 -13.26
CA ASN A 62 12.09 8.56 -13.21
C ASN A 62 12.42 9.68 -14.19
N LEU A 63 11.92 9.61 -15.43
CA LEU A 63 12.14 10.69 -16.42
C LEU A 63 11.52 12.02 -15.95
N ILE A 64 10.35 12.00 -15.34
CA ILE A 64 9.69 13.18 -14.76
C ILE A 64 10.51 13.74 -13.60
N ASN A 65 10.92 12.91 -12.65
CA ASN A 65 11.71 13.33 -11.49
C ASN A 65 13.08 13.91 -11.93
N LEU A 66 13.67 13.35 -12.95
CA LEU A 66 14.92 13.83 -13.55
C LEU A 66 14.73 15.07 -14.45
N GLY A 67 13.50 15.47 -14.77
CA GLY A 67 13.19 16.63 -15.60
C GLY A 67 13.55 16.45 -17.08
N ILE A 68 13.57 15.22 -17.58
CA ILE A 68 13.94 14.88 -18.97
C ILE A 68 12.82 14.14 -19.73
N TYR A 69 11.63 14.03 -19.15
CA TYR A 69 10.50 13.34 -19.78
C TYR A 69 10.09 13.98 -21.11
N ASP A 70 9.95 15.30 -21.14
CA ASP A 70 9.50 16.02 -22.32
C ASP A 70 10.56 15.98 -23.45
N ASP A 71 11.84 16.00 -23.11
CA ASP A 71 12.94 15.86 -24.08
C ASP A 71 12.91 14.48 -24.75
N VAL A 72 12.79 13.40 -23.96
CA VAL A 72 12.69 12.04 -24.46
C VAL A 72 11.44 11.85 -25.33
N LYS A 73 10.31 12.38 -24.88
CA LYS A 73 9.05 12.36 -25.62
C LYS A 73 9.16 13.08 -26.97
N ALA A 74 9.81 14.24 -26.99
CA ALA A 74 10.04 15.00 -28.23
C ALA A 74 10.95 14.25 -29.21
N GLU A 75 12.08 13.67 -28.73
CA GLU A 75 12.96 12.88 -29.59
C GLU A 75 12.26 11.64 -30.21
N LEU A 76 11.41 10.98 -29.43
CA LEU A 76 10.60 9.85 -29.92
C LEU A 76 9.59 10.31 -30.97
N ALA A 77 8.89 11.43 -30.73
CA ALA A 77 7.90 11.98 -31.65
C ALA A 77 8.53 12.42 -32.97
N GLU A 78 9.74 13.03 -32.96
CA GLU A 78 10.53 13.36 -34.15
C GLU A 78 10.85 12.12 -34.99
N ALA A 79 11.04 10.96 -34.34
CA ALA A 79 11.29 9.67 -34.98
C ALA A 79 10.00 8.91 -35.38
N GLY A 80 8.83 9.50 -35.18
CA GLY A 80 7.52 8.86 -35.45
C GLY A 80 7.16 7.77 -34.45
N LYS A 81 7.67 7.85 -33.22
CA LYS A 81 7.41 6.93 -32.09
C LYS A 81 6.63 7.62 -31.01
N ASP A 82 5.85 6.86 -30.23
CA ASP A 82 5.10 7.39 -29.10
C ASP A 82 5.70 6.87 -27.78
N ILE A 83 5.96 7.77 -26.82
CA ILE A 83 6.45 7.39 -25.49
C ILE A 83 5.48 6.45 -24.77
N THR A 84 4.18 6.56 -25.04
CA THR A 84 3.16 5.69 -24.46
C THR A 84 3.35 4.21 -24.82
N GLU A 85 3.97 3.92 -25.99
CA GLU A 85 4.33 2.55 -26.37
C GLU A 85 5.39 1.96 -25.42
N LEU A 86 6.35 2.78 -25.00
CA LEU A 86 7.38 2.38 -24.03
C LEU A 86 6.79 2.22 -22.62
N GLU A 87 5.89 3.12 -22.23
CA GLU A 87 5.17 3.06 -20.96
C GLU A 87 4.29 1.80 -20.86
N GLU A 88 3.62 1.42 -21.93
CA GLU A 88 2.83 0.19 -22.00
C GLU A 88 3.71 -1.07 -22.06
N PHE A 89 4.88 -0.99 -22.72
CA PHE A 89 5.83 -2.09 -22.82
C PHE A 89 6.44 -2.46 -21.47
N GLU A 90 6.70 -1.46 -20.61
CA GLU A 90 7.28 -1.69 -19.29
C GLU A 90 6.36 -2.58 -18.44
N TYR A 91 6.94 -3.63 -17.86
CA TYR A 91 6.24 -4.51 -16.94
C TYR A 91 6.39 -3.97 -15.50
N GLU A 92 5.31 -3.97 -14.72
CA GLU A 92 5.34 -3.46 -13.35
C GLU A 92 6.12 -4.40 -12.43
N PRO A 93 7.15 -3.92 -11.70
CA PRO A 93 7.86 -4.70 -10.71
C PRO A 93 6.93 -5.18 -9.59
N SER A 94 7.09 -6.44 -9.17
CA SER A 94 6.25 -7.07 -8.15
C SER A 94 7.05 -7.26 -6.85
N LEU A 95 7.32 -6.16 -6.15
CA LEU A 95 8.11 -6.09 -4.91
C LEU A 95 7.30 -5.66 -3.69
N GLY A 96 6.00 -5.54 -3.82
CA GLY A 96 5.11 -5.10 -2.76
C GLY A 96 3.65 -5.34 -3.09
N ASN A 97 2.78 -5.09 -2.11
CA ASN A 97 1.33 -5.21 -2.24
C ASN A 97 0.61 -4.22 -1.33
N GLY A 98 -0.52 -3.67 -1.79
CA GLY A 98 -1.42 -2.86 -0.99
C GLY A 98 -0.82 -1.59 -0.41
N GLY A 99 -1.36 -1.16 0.75
CA GLY A 99 -1.05 0.12 1.37
C GLY A 99 0.35 0.23 1.94
N LEU A 100 0.83 -0.81 2.65
CA LEU A 100 2.16 -0.85 3.27
C LEU A 100 3.26 -0.71 2.23
N GLY A 101 3.23 -1.54 1.19
CA GLY A 101 4.25 -1.52 0.13
C GLY A 101 4.23 -0.23 -0.67
N ARG A 102 3.05 0.36 -0.94
CA ARG A 102 2.98 1.63 -1.66
C ARG A 102 3.44 2.80 -0.79
N LEU A 103 3.16 2.78 0.51
CA LEU A 103 3.66 3.78 1.43
C LEU A 103 5.20 3.80 1.47
N SER A 104 5.82 2.63 1.59
CA SER A 104 7.29 2.49 1.55
C SER A 104 7.87 3.10 0.27
N ALA A 105 7.24 2.86 -0.88
CA ALA A 105 7.65 3.44 -2.15
C ALA A 105 7.47 4.98 -2.19
N CYS A 106 6.39 5.53 -1.64
CA CYS A 106 6.20 6.97 -1.52
C CYS A 106 7.24 7.61 -0.60
N PHE A 107 7.62 6.92 0.48
CA PHE A 107 8.57 7.44 1.45
C PHE A 107 9.99 7.49 0.89
N ILE A 108 10.46 6.46 0.18
CA ILE A 108 11.78 6.51 -0.46
C ILE A 108 11.84 7.57 -1.58
N ASP A 109 10.76 7.79 -2.32
CA ASP A 109 10.65 8.90 -3.29
C ASP A 109 10.78 10.26 -2.59
N SER A 110 10.08 10.46 -1.48
CA SER A 110 10.16 11.70 -0.71
C SER A 110 11.52 11.90 -0.03
N LEU A 111 12.14 10.84 0.49
CA LEU A 111 13.49 10.89 1.05
C LEU A 111 14.50 11.38 0.01
N ALA A 112 14.44 10.81 -1.20
CA ALA A 112 15.30 11.25 -2.31
C ALA A 112 15.00 12.71 -2.70
N THR A 113 13.73 13.07 -2.84
CA THR A 113 13.30 14.42 -3.26
C THR A 113 13.69 15.49 -2.25
N LEU A 114 13.63 15.21 -0.96
CA LEU A 114 13.99 16.16 0.11
C LEU A 114 15.49 16.27 0.37
N GLY A 115 16.31 15.54 -0.37
CA GLY A 115 17.77 15.57 -0.21
C GLY A 115 18.24 14.88 1.08
N LEU A 116 17.50 13.90 1.60
CA LEU A 116 17.85 13.21 2.82
C LEU A 116 18.70 11.96 2.53
N PRO A 117 19.84 11.77 3.22
CA PRO A 117 20.62 10.55 3.12
C PRO A 117 19.81 9.34 3.59
N ALA A 118 19.40 8.48 2.67
CA ALA A 118 18.48 7.39 2.97
C ALA A 118 18.58 6.23 1.99
N ASP A 119 18.36 5.00 2.50
CA ASP A 119 18.11 3.82 1.68
C ASP A 119 16.84 3.11 2.17
N GLY A 120 16.04 2.61 1.21
CA GLY A 120 15.09 1.53 1.46
C GLY A 120 15.84 0.20 1.51
N VAL A 121 15.47 -0.70 2.41
CA VAL A 121 16.08 -2.04 2.53
C VAL A 121 15.00 -3.11 2.60
N GLY A 122 15.09 -4.12 1.74
CA GLY A 122 14.11 -5.19 1.66
C GLY A 122 14.61 -6.43 0.91
N LEU A 123 13.68 -7.23 0.38
CA LEU A 123 13.96 -8.46 -0.35
C LEU A 123 13.61 -8.33 -1.84
N ALA A 124 14.38 -8.99 -2.69
CA ALA A 124 14.20 -9.04 -4.12
C ALA A 124 13.37 -10.27 -4.51
N TYR A 125 12.04 -10.22 -4.35
CA TYR A 125 11.16 -11.33 -4.69
C TYR A 125 11.15 -11.64 -6.19
N HIS A 126 11.14 -12.94 -6.56
CA HIS A 126 11.11 -13.40 -7.95
C HIS A 126 9.71 -13.27 -8.59
N CYS A 127 8.67 -13.64 -7.82
CA CYS A 127 7.30 -13.72 -8.29
C CYS A 127 6.33 -12.81 -7.52
N GLY A 128 6.85 -11.91 -6.69
CA GLY A 128 6.07 -10.97 -5.90
C GLY A 128 5.01 -11.63 -5.03
N LEU A 129 3.79 -11.06 -4.99
CA LEU A 129 2.65 -11.68 -4.31
C LEU A 129 2.06 -12.80 -5.18
N PHE A 130 1.43 -12.48 -6.26
CA PHE A 130 0.93 -13.33 -7.35
C PHE A 130 0.23 -12.49 -8.42
N LYS A 131 0.08 -13.05 -9.61
CA LYS A 131 -0.80 -12.55 -10.66
C LYS A 131 -2.19 -13.17 -10.51
N GLN A 132 -3.25 -12.34 -10.52
CA GLN A 132 -4.64 -12.77 -10.37
C GLN A 132 -5.29 -12.95 -11.76
N SER A 133 -6.01 -14.07 -11.93
CA SER A 133 -6.97 -14.26 -13.01
C SER A 133 -8.32 -14.70 -12.44
N PHE A 134 -9.35 -14.63 -13.27
CA PHE A 134 -10.69 -15.13 -12.92
C PHE A 134 -11.07 -16.24 -13.91
N GLU A 135 -11.32 -17.42 -13.38
CA GLU A 135 -11.82 -18.58 -14.11
C GLU A 135 -12.99 -19.15 -13.32
N ASP A 136 -14.08 -19.52 -13.96
CA ASP A 136 -15.33 -19.98 -13.30
C ASP A 136 -15.82 -19.05 -12.18
N ARG A 137 -15.64 -17.72 -12.38
CA ARG A 137 -15.96 -16.67 -11.39
C ARG A 137 -15.24 -16.85 -10.06
N LYS A 138 -14.04 -17.44 -10.06
CA LYS A 138 -13.18 -17.63 -8.89
C LYS A 138 -11.83 -16.96 -9.12
N GLN A 139 -11.22 -16.51 -8.03
CA GLN A 139 -9.84 -16.05 -8.08
C GLN A 139 -8.90 -17.23 -8.29
N HIS A 140 -8.08 -17.15 -9.32
CA HIS A 140 -6.93 -18.01 -9.54
C HIS A 140 -5.64 -17.22 -9.39
N THR A 141 -4.63 -17.86 -8.85
CA THR A 141 -3.31 -17.27 -8.59
C THR A 141 -2.26 -17.93 -9.46
N ARG A 142 -1.36 -17.10 -10.02
CA ARG A 142 -0.23 -17.54 -10.82
C ARG A 142 1.02 -16.75 -10.44
N PRO A 143 2.23 -17.30 -10.64
CA PRO A 143 3.46 -16.54 -10.43
C PRO A 143 3.51 -15.28 -11.28
N ASP A 144 3.94 -14.18 -10.69
CA ASP A 144 4.17 -12.93 -11.40
C ASP A 144 5.64 -12.83 -11.78
N TYR A 145 6.03 -13.45 -12.91
CA TYR A 145 7.40 -13.51 -13.40
C TYR A 145 7.89 -12.16 -13.97
N TRP A 146 7.79 -11.10 -13.17
CA TRP A 146 8.09 -9.73 -13.59
C TRP A 146 9.55 -9.54 -14.04
N ARG A 147 10.49 -10.36 -13.56
CA ARG A 147 11.92 -10.30 -13.92
C ARG A 147 12.22 -10.79 -15.36
N LYS A 148 11.34 -11.56 -15.99
CA LYS A 148 11.63 -12.26 -17.26
C LYS A 148 11.70 -11.35 -18.48
N TRP A 149 11.11 -10.16 -18.45
CA TRP A 149 10.93 -9.32 -19.63
C TRP A 149 11.82 -8.07 -19.64
N GLY A 150 13.02 -8.16 -19.11
CA GLY A 150 13.97 -7.03 -19.07
C GLY A 150 13.75 -6.07 -17.89
N MET A 151 12.73 -6.29 -17.07
CA MET A 151 12.46 -5.45 -15.89
C MET A 151 13.49 -5.63 -14.78
N ALA A 152 14.19 -6.76 -14.75
CA ALA A 152 15.35 -6.97 -13.88
C ALA A 152 16.48 -5.96 -14.15
N ASN A 153 16.49 -5.28 -15.31
CA ASN A 153 17.52 -4.31 -15.68
C ASN A 153 17.47 -3.03 -14.81
N TRP A 154 16.33 -2.71 -14.16
CA TRP A 154 16.30 -1.68 -13.12
C TRP A 154 17.07 -2.07 -11.87
N MET A 155 17.17 -3.37 -11.57
CA MET A 155 17.94 -3.90 -10.45
C MET A 155 19.40 -4.15 -10.88
N LYS A 156 20.31 -3.39 -10.33
CA LYS A 156 21.75 -3.57 -10.54
C LYS A 156 22.31 -4.54 -9.51
N ARG A 157 22.91 -5.65 -9.96
CA ARG A 157 23.65 -6.54 -9.06
C ARG A 157 24.92 -5.83 -8.57
N THR A 158 25.19 -5.92 -7.28
CA THR A 158 26.40 -5.37 -6.66
C THR A 158 27.37 -6.50 -6.30
N ASP A 159 28.60 -6.14 -5.88
CA ASP A 159 29.59 -7.08 -5.35
C ASP A 159 29.46 -7.29 -3.84
N LYS A 160 28.41 -6.74 -3.19
CA LYS A 160 28.17 -6.93 -1.76
C LYS A 160 27.40 -8.22 -1.51
N HIS A 161 27.97 -9.06 -0.64
CA HIS A 161 27.43 -10.34 -0.22
C HIS A 161 27.53 -10.46 1.30
N TYR A 162 26.51 -11.02 1.93
CA TYR A 162 26.52 -11.29 3.37
C TYR A 162 26.15 -12.73 3.65
N LYS A 163 26.78 -13.29 4.69
CA LYS A 163 26.42 -14.60 5.23
C LYS A 163 25.35 -14.43 6.29
N VAL A 164 24.27 -15.17 6.14
CA VAL A 164 23.17 -15.20 7.10
C VAL A 164 23.02 -16.61 7.64
N GLN A 165 23.22 -16.77 8.95
CA GLN A 165 23.10 -18.06 9.62
C GLN A 165 21.66 -18.29 10.06
N CYS A 166 20.98 -19.27 9.47
CA CYS A 166 19.62 -19.67 9.82
C CYS A 166 19.62 -21.11 10.34
N GLY A 167 19.61 -21.31 11.67
CA GLY A 167 19.78 -22.64 12.24
C GLY A 167 21.09 -23.28 11.78
N ASP A 168 20.99 -24.44 11.12
CA ASP A 168 22.14 -25.16 10.54
C ASP A 168 22.48 -24.69 9.11
N LEU A 169 21.69 -23.79 8.50
CA LEU A 169 21.90 -23.28 7.15
C LEU A 169 22.73 -21.99 7.17
N GLU A 170 23.80 -21.94 6.37
CA GLU A 170 24.52 -20.71 6.05
C GLU A 170 24.09 -20.24 4.66
N LEU A 171 23.36 -19.12 4.59
CA LEU A 171 22.85 -18.54 3.35
C LEU A 171 23.76 -17.40 2.91
N LEU A 172 24.24 -17.46 1.65
CA LEU A 172 25.03 -16.38 1.06
C LEU A 172 24.11 -15.45 0.23
N SER A 173 23.90 -14.23 0.70
CA SER A 173 23.09 -13.25 -0.01
C SER A 173 23.85 -12.52 -1.10
N THR A 174 23.10 -12.00 -2.05
CA THR A 174 23.55 -11.02 -3.06
C THR A 174 22.69 -9.76 -2.93
N MET A 175 23.34 -8.60 -2.88
CA MET A 175 22.64 -7.31 -2.85
C MET A 175 22.41 -6.78 -4.26
N TYR A 176 21.21 -6.29 -4.48
CA TYR A 176 20.79 -5.54 -5.67
C TYR A 176 20.41 -4.11 -5.30
N GLU A 177 20.57 -3.19 -6.25
CA GLU A 177 20.20 -1.79 -6.11
C GLU A 177 19.23 -1.37 -7.19
N ILE A 178 18.24 -0.55 -6.80
CA ILE A 178 17.40 0.23 -7.70
C ILE A 178 17.59 1.70 -7.36
N ASP A 179 17.88 2.52 -8.38
CA ASP A 179 17.96 3.97 -8.20
C ASP A 179 16.57 4.54 -7.88
N VAL A 180 16.51 5.38 -6.86
CA VAL A 180 15.30 6.12 -6.48
C VAL A 180 15.52 7.57 -6.83
N THR A 181 14.86 8.06 -7.87
CA THR A 181 15.05 9.42 -8.37
C THR A 181 14.39 10.46 -7.47
N GLY A 182 15.12 11.52 -7.13
CA GLY A 182 14.56 12.70 -6.48
C GLY A 182 14.01 13.70 -7.51
N TYR A 183 12.90 14.34 -7.20
CA TYR A 183 12.31 15.39 -8.07
C TYR A 183 13.12 16.67 -7.98
N GLY A 184 13.89 16.94 -9.03
CA GLY A 184 14.78 18.10 -9.07
C GLY A 184 16.00 18.03 -8.13
N SER A 185 16.19 16.93 -7.39
CA SER A 185 17.27 16.69 -6.42
C SER A 185 18.10 15.46 -6.78
N LYS A 186 19.10 15.11 -5.96
CA LYS A 186 19.90 13.89 -6.08
C LYS A 186 19.03 12.63 -5.88
N CYS A 187 19.59 11.47 -6.17
CA CYS A 187 18.93 10.19 -6.05
C CYS A 187 19.19 9.53 -4.68
N GLY A 188 18.43 8.51 -4.36
CA GLY A 188 18.63 7.55 -3.27
C GLY A 188 18.71 6.13 -3.82
N HIS A 189 18.71 5.14 -2.94
CA HIS A 189 18.73 3.74 -3.32
C HIS A 189 17.63 2.92 -2.62
N LEU A 190 17.16 1.90 -3.33
CA LEU A 190 16.47 0.76 -2.77
C LEU A 190 17.41 -0.44 -2.82
N ARG A 191 17.82 -0.95 -1.66
CA ARG A 191 18.69 -2.10 -1.46
C ARG A 191 17.86 -3.35 -1.27
N LEU A 192 18.04 -4.33 -2.14
CA LEU A 192 17.25 -5.57 -2.13
C LEU A 192 18.17 -6.77 -2.05
N PHE A 193 17.86 -7.71 -1.17
CA PHE A 193 18.64 -8.92 -0.98
C PHE A 193 17.95 -10.15 -1.56
N ASP A 194 18.76 -11.05 -2.14
CA ASP A 194 18.33 -12.27 -2.80
C ASP A 194 19.34 -13.41 -2.54
N LEU A 195 18.97 -14.63 -2.87
CA LEU A 195 19.87 -15.78 -2.95
C LEU A 195 20.05 -16.19 -4.42
N ASP A 196 21.28 -16.37 -4.85
CA ASP A 196 21.58 -16.86 -6.22
C ASP A 196 21.10 -18.32 -6.45
N THR A 197 20.80 -19.04 -5.39
CA THR A 197 20.33 -20.43 -5.39
C THR A 197 18.82 -20.57 -5.60
N VAL A 198 18.06 -19.46 -5.57
CA VAL A 198 16.60 -19.50 -5.75
C VAL A 198 16.22 -20.08 -7.11
N ASN A 199 15.26 -21.00 -7.09
CA ASN A 199 14.90 -21.77 -8.27
C ASN A 199 13.38 -21.70 -8.56
N GLU A 200 12.98 -20.89 -9.52
CA GLU A 200 11.59 -20.75 -9.96
C GLU A 200 10.96 -22.04 -10.48
N ARG A 201 11.77 -23.06 -10.81
CA ARG A 201 11.28 -24.40 -11.26
C ARG A 201 10.64 -25.21 -10.13
N LEU A 202 10.81 -24.80 -8.87
CA LEU A 202 10.13 -25.42 -7.73
C LEU A 202 8.62 -25.12 -7.73
N ILE A 203 8.19 -24.06 -8.43
CA ILE A 203 6.78 -23.67 -8.47
C ILE A 203 6.01 -24.72 -9.27
N GLY A 204 5.03 -25.35 -8.62
CA GLY A 204 4.14 -26.34 -9.22
C GLY A 204 2.88 -25.73 -9.82
N SER A 205 1.71 -26.20 -9.41
CA SER A 205 0.43 -25.66 -9.84
C SER A 205 0.12 -24.36 -9.10
N GLY A 206 -0.28 -23.34 -9.87
CA GLY A 206 -0.60 -22.03 -9.28
C GLY A 206 0.64 -21.39 -8.68
N ILE A 207 0.62 -21.20 -7.35
CA ILE A 207 1.74 -20.63 -6.57
C ILE A 207 2.28 -21.62 -5.53
N ASP A 208 1.94 -22.90 -5.62
CA ASP A 208 2.38 -23.94 -4.70
C ASP A 208 3.83 -24.35 -4.97
N PHE A 209 4.58 -24.57 -3.91
CA PHE A 209 5.96 -25.06 -3.97
C PHE A 209 6.34 -25.74 -2.65
N ASP A 210 7.44 -26.53 -2.65
CA ASP A 210 7.98 -27.11 -1.43
C ASP A 210 8.63 -26.02 -0.57
N LYS A 211 7.99 -25.72 0.57
CA LYS A 211 8.38 -24.65 1.50
C LYS A 211 9.61 -25.02 2.35
N LYS A 212 10.07 -26.27 2.33
CA LYS A 212 11.22 -26.77 3.13
C LYS A 212 12.58 -26.52 2.45
N GLU A 213 12.59 -26.32 1.16
CA GLU A 213 13.80 -26.06 0.35
C GLU A 213 14.28 -24.60 0.48
N ILE A 214 14.57 -24.14 1.71
CA ILE A 214 14.83 -22.72 2.04
C ILE A 214 15.85 -22.07 1.10
N GLU A 215 16.99 -22.71 0.83
CA GLU A 215 18.02 -22.18 -0.07
C GLU A 215 17.52 -21.92 -1.49
N LYS A 216 16.44 -22.59 -1.91
CA LYS A 216 15.89 -22.50 -3.27
C LYS A 216 14.59 -21.73 -3.35
N ASN A 217 13.94 -21.43 -2.23
CA ASN A 217 12.59 -20.85 -2.25
C ASN A 217 12.44 -19.53 -1.48
N LEU A 218 13.46 -19.11 -0.72
CA LEU A 218 13.37 -18.05 0.29
C LEU A 218 12.76 -16.75 -0.26
N THR A 219 13.15 -16.33 -1.47
CA THR A 219 12.70 -15.10 -2.12
C THR A 219 11.81 -15.36 -3.34
N LEU A 220 11.21 -16.56 -3.47
CA LEU A 220 10.27 -16.84 -4.58
C LEU A 220 9.05 -15.94 -4.51
N PHE A 221 8.34 -15.94 -3.39
CA PHE A 221 7.11 -15.17 -3.19
C PHE A 221 7.19 -14.30 -1.93
N MET A 222 6.61 -13.13 -2.03
CA MET A 222 6.25 -12.31 -0.89
C MET A 222 4.99 -12.90 -0.25
N TYR A 223 5.00 -13.10 1.07
CA TYR A 223 3.88 -13.74 1.79
C TYR A 223 3.47 -15.09 1.17
N PRO A 224 4.34 -16.12 1.25
CA PRO A 224 3.95 -17.46 0.87
C PRO A 224 2.71 -17.91 1.64
N ASP A 225 1.96 -18.86 1.08
CA ASP A 225 0.81 -19.44 1.78
C ASP A 225 1.22 -19.98 3.16
N ASP A 226 0.71 -19.33 4.20
CA ASP A 226 0.99 -19.61 5.61
C ASP A 226 -0.18 -20.34 6.32
N SER A 227 -1.00 -21.02 5.54
CA SER A 227 -2.09 -21.87 6.08
C SER A 227 -1.56 -23.09 6.86
N ASP A 228 -0.30 -23.46 6.64
CA ASP A 228 0.42 -24.53 7.32
C ASP A 228 1.65 -24.02 8.12
N GLU A 229 2.24 -24.90 8.94
CA GLU A 229 3.42 -24.56 9.74
C GLU A 229 4.66 -24.26 8.89
N ASP A 230 4.86 -24.97 7.79
CA ASP A 230 6.01 -24.77 6.91
C ASP A 230 5.97 -23.38 6.27
N GLY A 231 4.77 -22.90 5.88
CA GLY A 231 4.58 -21.56 5.35
C GLY A 231 4.82 -20.45 6.39
N LYS A 232 4.35 -20.66 7.62
CA LYS A 232 4.63 -19.75 8.73
C LYS A 232 6.11 -19.70 9.06
N LEU A 233 6.76 -20.86 9.09
CA LEU A 233 8.20 -20.95 9.34
C LEU A 233 9.01 -20.26 8.24
N LEU A 234 8.61 -20.42 6.96
CA LEU A 234 9.26 -19.74 5.84
C LEU A 234 9.18 -18.21 5.98
N ARG A 235 8.06 -17.65 6.49
CA ARG A 235 7.96 -16.22 6.78
C ARG A 235 9.00 -15.77 7.81
N VAL A 236 9.23 -16.55 8.86
CA VAL A 236 10.28 -16.21 9.86
C VAL A 236 11.67 -16.24 9.22
N TYR A 237 11.95 -17.21 8.32
CA TYR A 237 13.18 -17.20 7.53
C TYR A 237 13.33 -15.94 6.66
N GLN A 238 12.27 -15.50 5.98
CA GLN A 238 12.28 -14.28 5.16
C GLN A 238 12.56 -13.03 6.00
N GLU A 239 11.88 -12.90 7.13
CA GLU A 239 12.05 -11.76 8.05
C GLU A 239 13.49 -11.70 8.58
N TYR A 240 14.02 -12.82 9.05
CA TYR A 240 15.38 -12.86 9.56
C TYR A 240 16.43 -12.63 8.46
N PHE A 241 16.26 -13.25 7.30
CA PHE A 241 17.16 -13.02 6.16
C PHE A 241 17.20 -11.53 5.76
N MET A 242 16.06 -10.86 5.71
CA MET A 242 15.97 -9.43 5.44
C MET A 242 16.76 -8.60 6.46
N VAL A 243 16.51 -8.83 7.75
CA VAL A 243 17.08 -7.95 8.79
C VAL A 243 18.54 -8.24 9.07
N SER A 244 19.00 -9.49 8.92
CA SER A 244 20.44 -9.82 9.09
C SER A 244 21.27 -9.15 8.00
N ASN A 245 20.79 -9.17 6.75
CA ASN A 245 21.43 -8.45 5.66
C ASN A 245 21.43 -6.94 5.91
N ALA A 246 20.28 -6.38 6.33
CA ALA A 246 20.17 -4.96 6.65
C ALA A 246 21.14 -4.54 7.77
N ALA A 247 21.18 -5.29 8.87
CA ALA A 247 22.04 -5.00 10.01
C ALA A 247 23.53 -5.02 9.63
N GLN A 248 23.99 -6.03 8.87
CA GLN A 248 25.36 -6.11 8.39
C GLN A 248 25.70 -4.94 7.47
N LEU A 249 24.83 -4.61 6.51
CA LEU A 249 24.99 -3.45 5.62
C LEU A 249 25.11 -2.14 6.42
N ILE A 250 24.26 -1.93 7.40
CA ILE A 250 24.24 -0.72 8.23
C ILE A 250 25.56 -0.56 8.98
N LEU A 251 26.01 -1.60 9.65
CA LEU A 251 27.26 -1.54 10.41
C LEU A 251 28.46 -1.31 9.51
N ASP A 252 28.54 -1.97 8.36
CA ASP A 252 29.63 -1.80 7.40
C ASP A 252 29.66 -0.34 6.89
N GLU A 253 28.52 0.18 6.41
CA GLU A 253 28.46 1.54 5.91
C GLU A 253 28.72 2.59 7.01
N CYS A 254 28.33 2.35 8.26
CA CYS A 254 28.65 3.26 9.36
C CYS A 254 30.14 3.28 9.67
N VAL A 255 30.82 2.11 9.67
CA VAL A 255 32.28 2.05 9.82
C VAL A 255 32.99 2.72 8.64
N GLU A 256 32.54 2.51 7.40
CA GLU A 256 33.06 3.19 6.20
C GLU A 256 32.95 4.71 6.34
N ARG A 257 31.89 5.25 7.00
CA ARG A 257 31.71 6.69 7.27
C ARG A 257 32.46 7.19 8.51
N GLY A 258 33.16 6.32 9.24
CA GLY A 258 34.03 6.66 10.37
C GLY A 258 33.45 6.39 11.76
N SER A 259 32.35 5.65 11.89
CA SER A 259 31.83 5.22 13.19
C SER A 259 32.75 4.19 13.84
N ASN A 260 32.90 4.29 15.16
CA ASN A 260 33.54 3.27 15.99
C ASN A 260 32.50 2.29 16.59
N LEU A 261 31.24 2.38 16.16
CA LEU A 261 30.04 1.65 16.57
C LEU A 261 29.50 1.98 17.97
N HIS A 262 30.30 2.56 18.89
CA HIS A 262 29.79 3.11 20.14
C HIS A 262 28.95 4.38 19.91
N ASP A 263 29.23 5.10 18.83
CA ASP A 263 28.55 6.32 18.39
C ASP A 263 27.56 6.06 17.21
N LEU A 264 27.02 4.84 17.09
CA LEU A 264 26.21 4.42 15.94
C LEU A 264 25.00 5.34 15.70
N ALA A 265 24.42 5.91 16.75
CA ALA A 265 23.28 6.84 16.66
C ALA A 265 23.63 8.17 15.92
N ASP A 266 24.90 8.52 15.85
CA ASP A 266 25.38 9.67 15.05
C ASP A 266 25.47 9.36 13.55
N TYR A 267 25.46 8.08 13.18
CA TYR A 267 25.66 7.61 11.79
C TYR A 267 24.45 6.91 11.18
N ALA A 268 23.56 6.36 12.01
CA ALA A 268 22.41 5.63 11.54
C ALA A 268 21.12 6.02 12.30
N ALA A 269 20.03 6.03 11.56
CA ALA A 269 18.66 5.88 12.07
C ALA A 269 18.02 4.69 11.37
N ILE A 270 17.33 3.83 12.09
CA ILE A 270 16.69 2.63 11.57
C ILE A 270 15.19 2.76 11.78
N GLN A 271 14.44 2.82 10.68
CA GLN A 271 12.99 2.83 10.75
C GLN A 271 12.45 1.42 10.50
N ILE A 272 11.84 0.84 11.51
CA ILE A 272 11.18 -0.47 11.49
C ILE A 272 9.75 -0.25 10.97
N ASN A 273 9.49 -0.70 9.74
CA ASN A 273 8.19 -0.52 9.09
C ASN A 273 7.29 -1.73 9.34
N ASP A 274 6.33 -1.59 10.25
CA ASP A 274 5.55 -2.66 10.86
C ASP A 274 6.44 -3.68 11.62
N THR A 275 5.93 -4.86 11.94
CA THR A 275 6.64 -5.86 12.75
C THR A 275 7.55 -6.80 11.97
N HIS A 276 7.45 -6.83 10.65
CA HIS A 276 8.26 -7.74 9.82
C HIS A 276 9.79 -7.56 10.02
N PRO A 277 10.33 -6.33 10.24
CA PRO A 277 11.75 -6.16 10.51
C PRO A 277 12.15 -6.21 11.99
N SER A 278 11.29 -6.56 12.92
CA SER A 278 11.56 -6.48 14.38
C SER A 278 12.83 -7.21 14.81
N LEU A 279 13.18 -8.32 14.15
CA LEU A 279 14.39 -9.09 14.46
C LEU A 279 15.69 -8.30 14.21
N VAL A 280 15.65 -7.14 13.58
CA VAL A 280 16.82 -6.25 13.46
C VAL A 280 17.36 -5.84 14.84
N ILE A 281 16.51 -5.75 15.85
CA ILE A 281 16.88 -5.37 17.21
C ILE A 281 17.83 -6.40 17.85
N PRO A 282 17.44 -7.68 18.05
CA PRO A 282 18.34 -8.67 18.62
C PRO A 282 19.52 -9.00 17.69
N GLU A 283 19.37 -8.88 16.37
CA GLU A 283 20.47 -9.11 15.42
C GLU A 283 21.56 -8.04 15.55
N LEU A 284 21.20 -6.77 15.67
CA LEU A 284 22.17 -5.70 15.94
C LEU A 284 22.88 -5.88 17.27
N VAL A 285 22.15 -6.28 18.33
CA VAL A 285 22.77 -6.58 19.63
C VAL A 285 23.82 -7.70 19.48
N ARG A 286 23.50 -8.76 18.74
CA ARG A 286 24.43 -9.85 18.46
C ARG A 286 25.67 -9.37 17.73
N LEU A 287 25.48 -8.65 16.61
CA LEU A 287 26.58 -8.16 15.77
C LEU A 287 27.48 -7.18 16.51
N LEU A 288 26.91 -6.29 17.31
CA LEU A 288 27.68 -5.32 18.12
C LEU A 288 28.51 -6.04 19.20
N THR A 289 27.91 -7.05 19.87
CA THR A 289 28.62 -7.86 20.87
C THR A 289 29.74 -8.69 20.24
N GLU A 290 29.57 -9.24 19.06
CA GLU A 290 30.64 -9.95 18.33
C GLU A 290 31.79 -9.01 17.94
N LYS A 291 31.49 -7.71 17.74
CA LYS A 291 32.53 -6.68 17.49
C LYS A 291 33.15 -6.13 18.78
N GLY A 292 32.82 -6.69 19.95
CA GLY A 292 33.46 -6.38 21.23
C GLY A 292 32.76 -5.31 22.07
N ILE A 293 31.59 -4.86 21.69
CA ILE A 293 30.77 -3.92 22.49
C ILE A 293 30.09 -4.70 23.62
N GLU A 294 30.10 -4.15 24.84
CA GLU A 294 29.43 -4.77 25.98
C GLU A 294 27.91 -4.90 25.70
N GLU A 295 27.31 -6.03 25.99
CA GLU A 295 25.91 -6.32 25.66
C GLU A 295 24.93 -5.28 26.23
N LYS A 296 25.17 -4.78 27.44
CA LYS A 296 24.36 -3.74 28.04
C LYS A 296 24.42 -2.43 27.25
N GLU A 297 25.60 -2.06 26.77
CA GLU A 297 25.79 -0.91 25.89
C GLU A 297 25.14 -1.15 24.52
N ALA A 298 25.24 -2.36 23.96
CA ALA A 298 24.60 -2.72 22.70
C ALA A 298 23.08 -2.54 22.75
N TYR A 299 22.40 -2.90 23.85
CA TYR A 299 20.98 -2.63 24.02
C TYR A 299 20.65 -1.13 23.99
N GLN A 300 21.48 -0.29 24.59
CA GLN A 300 21.28 1.15 24.57
C GLN A 300 21.47 1.72 23.16
N ILE A 301 22.57 1.34 22.50
CA ILE A 301 22.87 1.76 21.12
C ILE A 301 21.72 1.37 20.18
N VAL A 302 21.21 0.16 20.27
CA VAL A 302 20.10 -0.31 19.43
C VAL A 302 18.81 0.49 19.72
N THR A 303 18.54 0.77 20.98
CA THR A 303 17.40 1.61 21.38
C THR A 303 17.49 3.01 20.79
N ASP A 304 18.70 3.59 20.79
CA ASP A 304 18.92 4.96 20.31
C ASP A 304 18.85 5.10 18.78
N VAL A 305 19.09 4.01 18.03
CA VAL A 305 19.05 4.04 16.58
C VAL A 305 17.73 3.56 15.98
N CYS A 306 16.94 2.74 16.70
CA CYS A 306 15.71 2.15 16.20
C CYS A 306 14.48 3.00 16.52
N ALA A 307 13.58 3.10 15.54
CA ALA A 307 12.24 3.66 15.66
C ALA A 307 11.23 2.72 15.00
N TYR A 308 10.05 2.58 15.58
CA TYR A 308 9.02 1.65 15.16
C TYR A 308 7.77 2.38 14.68
N THR A 309 7.30 2.03 13.47
CA THR A 309 6.01 2.45 12.95
C THR A 309 5.03 1.28 13.01
N ASN A 310 3.93 1.45 13.75
CA ASN A 310 2.84 0.50 13.79
C ASN A 310 1.81 0.79 12.68
N HIS A 311 1.43 -0.23 11.91
CA HIS A 311 0.40 -0.16 10.87
C HIS A 311 -0.85 -0.97 11.20
N THR A 312 -0.90 -1.60 12.36
CA THR A 312 -1.93 -2.56 12.74
C THR A 312 -2.73 -2.03 13.93
N ILE A 313 -4.07 -1.96 13.82
CA ILE A 313 -4.93 -1.58 14.94
C ILE A 313 -5.29 -2.79 15.79
N LEU A 314 -5.65 -3.92 15.15
CA LEU A 314 -6.12 -5.11 15.88
C LEU A 314 -4.99 -5.75 16.68
N ALA A 315 -5.11 -5.81 18.00
CA ALA A 315 -4.12 -6.45 18.87
C ALA A 315 -3.91 -7.94 18.49
N GLU A 316 -4.98 -8.63 18.10
CA GLU A 316 -4.89 -10.03 17.66
C GLU A 316 -4.14 -10.20 16.33
N ALA A 317 -4.00 -9.13 15.54
CA ALA A 317 -3.26 -9.12 14.29
C ALA A 317 -1.80 -8.67 14.46
N LEU A 318 -1.39 -8.26 15.67
CA LEU A 318 0.01 -8.04 16.00
C LEU A 318 0.77 -9.36 15.91
N GLU A 319 1.87 -9.35 15.16
CA GLU A 319 2.59 -10.56 14.83
C GLU A 319 3.22 -11.23 16.05
N THR A 320 2.92 -12.48 16.22
CA THR A 320 3.49 -13.36 17.25
C THR A 320 3.94 -14.66 16.64
N TRP A 321 5.09 -15.15 17.07
CA TRP A 321 5.64 -16.42 16.60
C TRP A 321 5.94 -17.38 17.74
N PRO A 322 5.61 -18.68 17.59
CA PRO A 322 5.97 -19.68 18.58
C PRO A 322 7.48 -19.76 18.77
N LYS A 323 7.94 -19.86 20.01
CA LYS A 323 9.36 -19.97 20.38
C LYS A 323 10.11 -21.09 19.64
N HIS A 324 9.43 -22.17 19.24
CA HIS A 324 10.09 -23.26 18.52
C HIS A 324 10.49 -22.84 17.10
N PHE A 325 9.81 -21.88 16.46
CA PHE A 325 10.24 -21.30 15.18
C PHE A 325 11.56 -20.55 15.32
N PHE A 326 11.69 -19.74 16.38
CA PHE A 326 12.96 -19.06 16.66
C PHE A 326 14.10 -20.02 16.97
N LYS A 327 13.80 -21.12 17.68
CA LYS A 327 14.82 -22.18 17.92
C LYS A 327 15.26 -22.87 16.64
N ALA A 328 14.39 -22.95 15.63
CA ALA A 328 14.73 -23.54 14.33
C ALA A 328 15.49 -22.55 13.44
N VAL A 329 15.04 -21.30 13.35
CA VAL A 329 15.59 -20.31 12.41
C VAL A 329 16.73 -19.50 13.02
N VAL A 330 16.59 -19.03 14.26
CA VAL A 330 17.53 -18.10 14.91
C VAL A 330 17.94 -18.57 16.32
N PRO A 331 18.44 -19.83 16.46
CA PRO A 331 18.80 -20.36 17.78
C PRO A 331 19.83 -19.49 18.50
N HIS A 332 20.70 -18.82 17.78
CA HIS A 332 21.72 -17.89 18.28
C HIS A 332 21.15 -16.57 18.83
N LEU A 333 19.96 -16.12 18.36
CA LEU A 333 19.27 -14.93 18.90
C LEU A 333 18.42 -15.25 20.13
N MET A 334 18.00 -16.51 20.30
CA MET A 334 17.12 -16.87 21.42
C MET A 334 17.68 -16.53 22.80
N PRO A 335 18.99 -16.71 23.09
CA PRO A 335 19.56 -16.26 24.37
C PRO A 335 19.45 -14.74 24.58
N ILE A 336 19.61 -13.94 23.52
CA ILE A 336 19.48 -12.47 23.57
C ILE A 336 18.03 -12.08 23.83
N ILE A 337 17.09 -12.60 23.03
CA ILE A 337 15.64 -12.35 23.19
C ILE A 337 15.18 -12.76 24.59
N LYS A 338 15.68 -13.85 25.13
CA LYS A 338 15.38 -14.27 26.49
C LYS A 338 15.89 -13.26 27.54
N ARG A 339 17.14 -12.79 27.41
CA ARG A 339 17.70 -11.77 28.35
C ARG A 339 16.93 -10.44 28.24
N MET A 340 16.53 -10.05 27.01
CA MET A 340 15.65 -8.87 26.80
C MET A 340 14.34 -9.06 27.56
N ASN A 341 13.69 -10.20 27.44
CA ASN A 341 12.44 -10.51 28.13
C ASN A 341 12.65 -10.55 29.67
N ASP A 342 13.75 -11.16 30.14
CA ASP A 342 14.06 -11.23 31.57
C ASP A 342 14.29 -9.82 32.15
N ALA A 343 14.91 -8.91 31.41
CA ALA A 343 15.06 -7.51 31.77
C ALA A 343 13.71 -6.79 31.86
N VAL A 344 12.80 -7.03 30.93
CA VAL A 344 11.42 -6.51 30.98
C VAL A 344 10.68 -7.01 32.22
N LYS A 345 10.74 -8.32 32.50
CA LYS A 345 10.11 -8.94 33.67
C LYS A 345 10.68 -8.40 34.99
N ALA A 346 11.97 -8.12 35.04
CA ALA A 346 12.60 -7.55 36.23
C ALA A 346 12.18 -6.09 36.50
N LYS A 347 11.81 -5.37 35.45
CA LYS A 347 11.43 -3.95 35.52
C LYS A 347 9.92 -3.74 35.68
N TYR A 348 9.10 -4.61 35.10
CA TYR A 348 7.64 -4.45 35.04
C TYR A 348 6.92 -5.73 35.49
N GLU A 349 5.97 -5.58 36.41
CA GLU A 349 5.16 -6.70 36.93
C GLU A 349 4.04 -7.12 35.98
N ASP A 350 3.66 -6.26 35.03
CA ASP A 350 2.57 -6.51 34.08
C ASP A 350 2.97 -7.58 33.04
N PRO A 351 2.33 -8.78 33.02
CA PRO A 351 2.64 -9.82 32.06
C PRO A 351 2.25 -9.44 30.63
N SER A 352 1.34 -8.52 30.42
CA SER A 352 0.85 -8.11 29.09
C SER A 352 1.89 -7.32 28.28
N VAL A 353 2.99 -6.87 28.88
CA VAL A 353 4.08 -6.18 28.20
C VAL A 353 5.31 -7.03 27.96
N GLN A 354 5.25 -8.32 28.32
CA GLN A 354 6.38 -9.24 28.13
C GLN A 354 6.62 -9.52 26.65
N ILE A 355 7.90 -9.70 26.27
CA ILE A 355 8.30 -10.08 24.92
C ILE A 355 7.97 -11.54 24.64
N ILE A 356 8.14 -12.43 25.63
CA ILE A 356 7.76 -13.84 25.55
C ILE A 356 6.64 -14.07 26.56
N ASP A 357 5.47 -14.47 26.07
CA ASP A 357 4.30 -14.75 26.91
C ASP A 357 4.40 -16.08 27.66
N GLU A 358 3.40 -16.37 28.49
CA GLU A 358 3.33 -17.62 29.28
C GLU A 358 3.17 -18.87 28.42
N TYR A 359 2.67 -18.74 27.20
CA TYR A 359 2.49 -19.83 26.22
C TYR A 359 3.77 -20.06 25.38
N GLY A 360 4.75 -19.18 25.49
CA GLY A 360 6.01 -19.25 24.77
C GLY A 360 5.95 -18.64 23.38
N ASN A 361 5.03 -17.71 23.10
CA ASN A 361 5.01 -16.92 21.88
C ASN A 361 5.88 -15.67 22.05
N VAL A 362 6.60 -15.31 21.02
CA VAL A 362 7.40 -14.09 20.94
C VAL A 362 6.56 -13.01 20.28
N HIS A 363 6.34 -11.91 20.99
CA HIS A 363 5.58 -10.74 20.52
C HIS A 363 6.52 -9.74 19.86
N MET A 364 6.43 -9.60 18.53
CA MET A 364 7.34 -8.78 17.75
C MET A 364 7.21 -7.29 18.11
N ALA A 365 5.99 -6.76 18.14
CA ALA A 365 5.73 -5.36 18.52
C ALA A 365 6.20 -5.01 19.94
N HIS A 366 6.10 -5.96 20.88
CA HIS A 366 6.58 -5.72 22.25
C HIS A 366 8.10 -5.50 22.29
N MET A 367 8.83 -6.24 21.50
CA MET A 367 10.27 -6.06 21.35
C MET A 367 10.61 -4.70 20.74
N ASP A 368 9.89 -4.29 19.69
CA ASP A 368 10.06 -2.99 19.06
C ASP A 368 9.78 -1.83 20.03
N ILE A 369 8.71 -1.90 20.80
CA ILE A 369 8.32 -0.85 21.73
C ILE A 369 9.33 -0.71 22.88
N HIS A 370 9.81 -1.81 23.45
CA HIS A 370 10.80 -1.77 24.53
C HIS A 370 12.14 -1.21 24.06
N TYR A 371 12.61 -1.61 22.89
CA TYR A 371 13.97 -1.37 22.39
C TYR A 371 14.05 -0.43 21.19
N SER A 372 13.13 0.52 21.11
CA SER A 372 13.21 1.69 20.22
C SER A 372 13.00 2.98 21.00
N HIS A 373 13.43 4.13 20.44
CA HIS A 373 13.23 5.44 21.06
C HIS A 373 11.92 6.12 20.63
N SER A 374 11.28 5.64 19.58
CA SER A 374 10.04 6.21 19.05
C SER A 374 9.09 5.13 18.56
N VAL A 375 7.81 5.30 18.85
CA VAL A 375 6.70 4.45 18.38
C VAL A 375 5.64 5.36 17.80
N ASN A 376 5.34 5.23 16.51
CA ASN A 376 4.32 6.06 15.91
C ASN A 376 3.17 5.27 15.30
N GLY A 377 1.95 5.84 15.43
CA GLY A 377 0.82 5.48 14.59
C GLY A 377 0.85 6.25 13.27
N VAL A 378 -0.07 5.93 12.36
CA VAL A 378 -0.05 6.39 10.95
C VAL A 378 -1.25 7.26 10.55
N ALA A 379 -2.12 7.58 11.49
CA ALA A 379 -3.17 8.60 11.44
C ALA A 379 -3.48 9.04 12.87
N ARG A 380 -4.09 10.20 13.04
CA ARG A 380 -4.39 10.71 14.39
C ARG A 380 -5.29 9.75 15.16
N LEU A 381 -6.44 9.37 14.61
CA LEU A 381 -7.35 8.41 15.24
C LEU A 381 -6.65 7.09 15.59
N HIS A 382 -5.84 6.55 14.66
CA HIS A 382 -5.07 5.33 14.91
C HIS A 382 -4.15 5.48 16.12
N THR A 383 -3.41 6.58 16.19
CA THR A 383 -2.49 6.86 17.30
C THR A 383 -3.23 6.98 18.63
N ASP A 384 -4.41 7.59 18.63
CA ASP A 384 -5.25 7.71 19.82
C ASP A 384 -5.77 6.34 20.27
N ILE A 385 -6.24 5.50 19.36
CA ILE A 385 -6.65 4.11 19.65
C ILE A 385 -5.47 3.30 20.22
N LEU A 386 -4.26 3.43 19.66
CA LEU A 386 -3.09 2.75 20.21
C LEU A 386 -2.82 3.18 21.65
N LYS A 387 -2.89 4.48 21.97
CA LYS A 387 -2.64 5.01 23.31
C LYS A 387 -3.73 4.66 24.32
N GLU A 388 -4.99 4.69 23.89
CA GLU A 388 -6.15 4.58 24.80
C GLU A 388 -6.60 3.14 25.01
N THR A 389 -6.41 2.26 23.99
CA THR A 389 -6.88 0.87 24.02
C THR A 389 -5.78 -0.15 23.72
N GLU A 390 -5.36 -0.29 22.48
CA GLU A 390 -4.60 -1.45 22.00
C GLU A 390 -3.22 -1.60 22.63
N LEU A 391 -2.49 -0.49 22.82
CA LEU A 391 -1.17 -0.43 23.44
C LEU A 391 -1.15 0.46 24.69
N ASN A 392 -2.29 0.62 25.35
CA ASN A 392 -2.41 1.47 26.54
C ASN A 392 -1.47 1.06 27.67
N ASN A 393 -1.23 -0.24 27.85
CA ASN A 393 -0.27 -0.78 28.79
C ASN A 393 1.16 -0.26 28.51
N PHE A 394 1.58 -0.22 27.24
CA PHE A 394 2.87 0.34 26.84
C PHE A 394 2.90 1.86 26.90
N TYR A 395 1.81 2.53 26.52
CA TYR A 395 1.72 3.98 26.62
C TYR A 395 1.90 4.47 28.07
N LYS A 396 1.36 3.73 29.04
CA LYS A 396 1.59 4.02 30.46
C LYS A 396 3.06 3.90 30.91
N LEU A 397 3.82 3.02 30.25
CA LEU A 397 5.23 2.82 30.54
C LEU A 397 6.14 3.83 29.84
N TYR A 398 5.78 4.24 28.62
CA TYR A 398 6.61 5.04 27.72
C TYR A 398 5.80 6.11 26.99
N PRO A 399 5.10 7.02 27.71
CA PRO A 399 4.25 8.01 27.05
C PRO A 399 5.03 8.91 26.08
N GLU A 400 6.31 9.16 26.35
CA GLU A 400 7.20 9.98 25.54
C GLU A 400 7.57 9.36 24.18
N LYS A 401 7.49 8.03 24.02
CA LYS A 401 7.79 7.36 22.77
C LYS A 401 6.66 7.48 21.74
N PHE A 402 5.39 7.58 22.20
CA PHE A 402 4.22 7.52 21.34
C PHE A 402 3.92 8.85 20.65
N ASN A 403 3.92 8.83 19.33
CA ASN A 403 3.62 10.00 18.50
C ASN A 403 2.85 9.62 17.24
N ASN A 404 2.30 10.62 16.53
CA ASN A 404 1.58 10.43 15.27
C ASN A 404 2.40 10.93 14.11
N LYS A 405 2.44 10.12 13.03
CA LYS A 405 2.93 10.52 11.71
C LYS A 405 1.87 10.10 10.69
N THR A 406 0.91 11.00 10.44
CA THR A 406 -0.13 10.71 9.43
C THR A 406 0.52 10.40 8.10
N ASN A 407 0.13 9.27 7.51
CA ASN A 407 0.62 8.81 6.22
C ASN A 407 0.45 9.88 5.12
N GLY A 408 1.20 9.72 4.06
CA GLY A 408 1.14 10.57 2.89
C GLY A 408 1.43 9.80 1.60
N ILE A 409 1.25 10.47 0.49
CA ILE A 409 1.47 9.95 -0.86
C ILE A 409 2.40 10.88 -1.64
N THR A 410 3.22 10.32 -2.55
CA THR A 410 4.02 11.15 -3.45
C THR A 410 3.13 11.74 -4.55
N PHE A 411 3.15 13.08 -4.67
CA PHE A 411 2.39 13.79 -5.70
C PHE A 411 3.01 13.60 -7.08
N ARG A 412 4.32 13.29 -7.18
CA ARG A 412 5.00 12.99 -8.45
C ARG A 412 4.27 11.90 -9.21
N ARG A 413 4.00 10.77 -8.54
CA ARG A 413 3.26 9.67 -9.17
C ARG A 413 1.74 9.91 -9.19
N TRP A 414 1.16 10.35 -8.07
CA TRP A 414 -0.30 10.29 -7.88
C TRP A 414 -1.08 11.47 -8.42
N VAL A 415 -0.39 12.46 -9.00
CA VAL A 415 -1.04 13.52 -9.80
C VAL A 415 -0.17 13.96 -10.97
N ILE A 416 1.12 14.25 -10.77
CA ILE A 416 1.97 14.80 -11.85
C ILE A 416 2.09 13.79 -13.00
N GLU A 417 2.38 12.54 -12.72
CA GLU A 417 2.51 11.46 -13.71
C GLU A 417 1.13 10.96 -14.18
N CYS A 418 0.27 10.52 -13.25
CA CYS A 418 -0.97 9.82 -13.62
C CYS A 418 -2.09 10.76 -14.11
N ASN A 419 -2.02 12.07 -13.83
CA ASN A 419 -3.04 13.06 -14.22
C ASN A 419 -2.41 14.37 -14.73
N PRO A 420 -1.66 14.30 -15.83
CA PRO A 420 -0.99 15.49 -16.39
C PRO A 420 -1.98 16.59 -16.76
N GLU A 421 -3.22 16.26 -17.19
CA GLU A 421 -4.23 17.24 -17.52
C GLU A 421 -4.70 18.07 -16.30
N LEU A 422 -4.80 17.43 -15.12
CA LEU A 422 -5.10 18.15 -13.87
C LEU A 422 -3.87 18.93 -13.40
N THR A 423 -2.69 18.35 -13.52
CA THR A 423 -1.40 19.00 -13.20
C THR A 423 -1.23 20.30 -13.98
N GLU A 424 -1.51 20.29 -15.28
CA GLU A 424 -1.47 21.46 -16.14
C GLU A 424 -2.48 22.53 -15.66
N LEU A 425 -3.74 22.16 -15.41
CA LEU A 425 -4.78 23.06 -14.93
C LEU A 425 -4.43 23.73 -13.59
N ILE A 426 -3.89 22.96 -12.64
CA ILE A 426 -3.44 23.50 -11.35
C ILE A 426 -2.28 24.48 -11.57
N THR A 427 -1.31 24.09 -12.38
CA THR A 427 -0.11 24.91 -12.66
C THR A 427 -0.47 26.22 -13.38
N GLU A 428 -1.43 26.21 -14.30
CA GLU A 428 -1.95 27.42 -14.94
C GLU A 428 -2.55 28.43 -13.94
N LYS A 429 -3.15 27.93 -12.85
CA LYS A 429 -3.84 28.78 -11.87
C LYS A 429 -2.94 29.29 -10.76
N ILE A 430 -2.05 28.47 -10.25
CA ILE A 430 -1.25 28.80 -9.05
C ILE A 430 0.28 28.70 -9.26
N GLY A 431 0.76 28.48 -10.51
CA GLY A 431 2.17 28.35 -10.82
C GLY A 431 2.74 26.97 -10.45
N GLU A 432 4.05 26.80 -10.59
CA GLU A 432 4.77 25.53 -10.43
C GLU A 432 5.07 25.14 -8.96
N GLY A 433 4.99 26.09 -8.02
CA GLY A 433 5.49 25.94 -6.66
C GLY A 433 4.84 24.76 -5.87
N TRP A 434 3.61 24.42 -6.17
CA TRP A 434 2.88 23.34 -5.51
C TRP A 434 3.52 21.95 -5.74
N LYS A 435 4.29 21.78 -6.82
CA LYS A 435 4.96 20.51 -7.13
C LYS A 435 6.07 20.16 -6.12
N THR A 436 6.62 21.18 -5.47
CA THR A 436 7.64 21.04 -4.43
C THR A 436 7.17 21.43 -3.04
N ASP A 437 6.10 22.22 -2.94
CA ASP A 437 5.43 22.54 -1.69
C ASP A 437 3.91 22.34 -1.85
N ALA A 438 3.44 21.14 -1.54
CA ALA A 438 2.06 20.72 -1.71
C ALA A 438 1.03 21.58 -0.94
N ARG A 439 1.47 22.33 0.11
CA ARG A 439 0.59 23.26 0.85
C ARG A 439 0.04 24.37 -0.04
N GLN A 440 0.76 24.69 -1.12
CA GLN A 440 0.33 25.71 -2.08
C GLN A 440 -0.95 25.34 -2.84
N LEU A 441 -1.38 24.06 -2.82
CA LEU A 441 -2.69 23.67 -3.38
C LEU A 441 -3.86 24.42 -2.73
N GLU A 442 -3.73 24.90 -1.49
CA GLU A 442 -4.77 25.71 -0.84
C GLU A 442 -5.06 27.02 -1.57
N GLN A 443 -4.15 27.52 -2.41
CA GLN A 443 -4.38 28.67 -3.27
C GLN A 443 -5.49 28.42 -4.31
N LEU A 444 -5.92 27.17 -4.49
CA LEU A 444 -7.08 26.83 -5.33
C LEU A 444 -8.43 27.11 -4.66
N ILE A 445 -8.49 27.32 -3.36
CA ILE A 445 -9.77 27.53 -2.64
C ILE A 445 -10.62 28.66 -3.24
N PRO A 446 -10.08 29.87 -3.57
CA PRO A 446 -10.86 30.91 -4.20
C PRO A 446 -11.48 30.50 -5.55
N TYR A 447 -10.83 29.61 -6.29
CA TYR A 447 -11.32 29.12 -7.58
C TYR A 447 -12.48 28.11 -7.46
N ALA A 448 -12.79 27.62 -6.25
CA ALA A 448 -13.98 26.81 -6.02
C ALA A 448 -15.31 27.57 -6.26
N GLU A 449 -15.25 28.89 -6.41
CA GLU A 449 -16.39 29.74 -6.82
C GLU A 449 -16.28 30.23 -8.28
N ASP A 450 -15.23 29.86 -9.01
CA ASP A 450 -15.03 30.24 -10.42
C ASP A 450 -15.62 29.17 -11.34
N GLU A 451 -16.76 29.49 -11.96
CA GLU A 451 -17.48 28.57 -12.87
C GLU A 451 -16.60 28.08 -14.04
N ALA A 452 -15.73 28.93 -14.58
CA ALA A 452 -14.86 28.54 -15.68
C ALA A 452 -13.81 27.49 -15.22
N PHE A 453 -13.25 27.68 -14.04
CA PHE A 453 -12.33 26.69 -13.44
C PHE A 453 -13.04 25.37 -13.12
N LEU A 454 -14.23 25.43 -12.52
CA LEU A 454 -15.04 24.26 -12.22
C LEU A 454 -15.40 23.47 -13.48
N GLN A 455 -15.77 24.16 -14.57
CA GLN A 455 -16.02 23.49 -15.85
C GLN A 455 -14.75 22.84 -16.41
N CYS A 456 -13.57 23.44 -16.25
CA CYS A 456 -12.31 22.83 -16.64
C CYS A 456 -12.03 21.55 -15.85
N ILE A 457 -12.26 21.53 -14.53
CA ILE A 457 -12.11 20.32 -13.70
C ILE A 457 -13.02 19.20 -14.22
N LEU A 458 -14.30 19.47 -14.49
CA LEU A 458 -15.24 18.50 -15.04
C LEU A 458 -14.78 17.95 -16.40
N ASN A 459 -14.30 18.82 -17.28
CA ASN A 459 -13.81 18.41 -18.59
C ASN A 459 -12.57 17.48 -18.48
N ARG A 460 -11.61 17.81 -17.58
CA ARG A 460 -10.43 16.96 -17.32
C ARG A 460 -10.85 15.60 -16.76
N LYS A 461 -11.78 15.58 -15.80
CA LYS A 461 -12.35 14.33 -15.25
C LYS A 461 -12.98 13.48 -16.36
N ASN A 462 -13.80 14.10 -17.20
CA ASN A 462 -14.47 13.40 -18.30
C ASN A 462 -13.45 12.80 -19.28
N THR A 463 -12.40 13.53 -19.62
CA THR A 463 -11.30 13.00 -20.46
C THR A 463 -10.69 11.73 -19.85
N LYS A 464 -10.43 11.73 -18.53
CA LYS A 464 -9.89 10.55 -17.84
C LYS A 464 -10.86 9.36 -17.86
N LYS A 465 -12.16 9.61 -17.69
CA LYS A 465 -13.19 8.56 -17.75
C LYS A 465 -13.25 7.90 -19.13
N HIS A 466 -13.22 8.69 -20.21
CA HIS A 466 -13.17 8.18 -21.58
C HIS A 466 -11.89 7.38 -21.85
N LYS A 467 -10.72 7.88 -21.41
CA LYS A 467 -9.44 7.15 -21.56
C LYS A 467 -9.47 5.83 -20.81
N PHE A 468 -9.98 5.81 -19.56
CA PHE A 468 -10.07 4.61 -18.76
C PHE A 468 -11.07 3.60 -19.34
N SER A 469 -12.25 4.04 -19.81
CA SER A 469 -13.25 3.19 -20.45
C SER A 469 -12.68 2.49 -21.68
N ALA A 470 -11.99 3.22 -22.56
CA ALA A 470 -11.33 2.67 -23.74
C ALA A 470 -10.21 1.68 -23.39
N TRP A 471 -9.42 2.00 -22.39
CA TRP A 471 -8.36 1.10 -21.89
C TRP A 471 -8.95 -0.19 -21.30
N LEU A 472 -10.01 -0.09 -20.49
CA LEU A 472 -10.67 -1.23 -19.86
C LEU A 472 -11.26 -2.18 -20.92
N GLU A 473 -11.93 -1.66 -21.94
CA GLU A 473 -12.45 -2.43 -23.05
C GLU A 473 -11.32 -3.14 -23.81
N LYS A 474 -10.22 -2.43 -24.11
CA LYS A 474 -9.07 -3.01 -24.83
C LYS A 474 -8.39 -4.13 -24.05
N TYR A 475 -8.17 -3.98 -22.74
CA TYR A 475 -7.31 -4.89 -21.96
C TYR A 475 -8.06 -5.92 -21.13
N GLN A 476 -9.32 -5.67 -20.77
CA GLN A 476 -10.14 -6.61 -19.97
C GLN A 476 -11.42 -7.07 -20.68
N GLY A 477 -11.83 -6.37 -21.73
CA GLY A 477 -13.04 -6.67 -22.49
C GLY A 477 -14.32 -6.08 -21.89
N ASP A 478 -14.22 -5.34 -20.77
CA ASP A 478 -15.36 -4.77 -20.08
C ASP A 478 -15.74 -3.41 -20.70
N LYS A 479 -16.99 -3.29 -21.17
CA LYS A 479 -17.55 -2.04 -21.70
C LYS A 479 -18.29 -1.30 -20.61
N VAL A 480 -17.85 -0.08 -20.33
CA VAL A 480 -18.49 0.80 -19.34
C VAL A 480 -18.79 2.15 -19.96
N ASP A 481 -19.89 2.77 -19.50
CA ASP A 481 -20.28 4.11 -19.95
C ASP A 481 -19.45 5.18 -19.22
N PRO A 482 -18.63 5.98 -19.91
CA PRO A 482 -17.86 7.04 -19.29
C PRO A 482 -18.73 8.17 -18.70
N GLU A 483 -20.02 8.27 -19.10
CA GLU A 483 -20.96 9.24 -18.52
C GLU A 483 -21.63 8.73 -17.22
N SER A 484 -21.51 7.44 -16.90
CA SER A 484 -22.00 6.88 -15.62
C SER A 484 -21.21 7.42 -14.44
N VAL A 485 -21.77 7.41 -13.24
CA VAL A 485 -21.01 7.70 -12.01
C VAL A 485 -20.03 6.57 -11.75
N TYR A 486 -18.72 6.88 -11.66
CA TYR A 486 -17.68 5.90 -11.32
C TYR A 486 -17.51 5.82 -9.82
N ASP A 487 -18.07 4.78 -9.25
CA ASP A 487 -18.04 4.43 -7.84
C ASP A 487 -16.98 3.36 -7.61
N VAL A 488 -15.92 3.67 -6.86
CA VAL A 488 -14.67 2.89 -6.93
C VAL A 488 -14.22 2.43 -5.56
N GLN A 489 -14.09 1.11 -5.40
CA GLN A 489 -13.51 0.46 -4.23
C GLN A 489 -12.33 -0.44 -4.64
N ILE A 490 -11.13 0.10 -4.60
CA ILE A 490 -9.89 -0.57 -4.96
C ILE A 490 -8.94 -0.67 -3.77
N LYS A 491 -8.81 -1.85 -3.22
CA LYS A 491 -8.00 -2.16 -2.03
C LYS A 491 -7.92 -3.67 -1.84
N ARG A 492 -6.93 -4.17 -1.06
CA ARG A 492 -6.86 -5.59 -0.68
C ARG A 492 -8.23 -6.06 -0.19
N LEU A 493 -8.65 -7.26 -0.57
CA LEU A 493 -9.89 -7.82 -0.06
C LEU A 493 -9.71 -8.28 1.38
N HIS A 494 -10.52 -7.73 2.25
CA HIS A 494 -10.62 -8.11 3.65
C HIS A 494 -12.00 -7.74 4.19
N GLU A 495 -12.57 -8.57 5.06
CA GLU A 495 -13.91 -8.35 5.60
C GLU A 495 -14.06 -7.00 6.30
N TYR A 496 -13.01 -6.48 7.01
CA TYR A 496 -13.08 -5.17 7.68
C TYR A 496 -13.16 -3.99 6.69
N LYS A 497 -12.66 -4.16 5.45
CA LYS A 497 -12.77 -3.15 4.37
C LYS A 497 -14.16 -3.14 3.73
N ARG A 498 -14.96 -4.12 4.05
CA ARG A 498 -16.39 -4.26 3.79
C ARG A 498 -16.80 -4.16 2.31
N GLN A 499 -16.03 -4.79 1.40
CA GLN A 499 -16.47 -4.96 0.01
C GLN A 499 -17.84 -5.63 -0.06
N GLN A 500 -18.16 -6.52 0.89
CA GLN A 500 -19.47 -7.14 1.03
C GLN A 500 -20.59 -6.10 1.29
N LEU A 501 -20.33 -5.00 2.01
CA LEU A 501 -21.32 -3.94 2.21
C LEU A 501 -21.65 -3.23 0.90
N ASN A 502 -20.65 -2.93 0.08
CA ASN A 502 -20.86 -2.34 -1.24
C ASN A 502 -21.56 -3.31 -2.20
N LEU A 503 -21.24 -4.61 -2.13
CA LEU A 503 -21.96 -5.63 -2.89
C LEU A 503 -23.44 -5.69 -2.48
N LEU A 504 -23.77 -5.69 -1.17
CA LEU A 504 -25.15 -5.68 -0.68
C LEU A 504 -25.91 -4.43 -1.14
N TRP A 505 -25.27 -3.25 -1.17
CA TRP A 505 -25.87 -2.06 -1.76
C TRP A 505 -26.15 -2.23 -3.27
N ALA A 506 -25.23 -2.83 -4.02
CA ALA A 506 -25.40 -3.04 -5.45
C ALA A 506 -26.55 -4.04 -5.74
N ILE A 507 -26.67 -5.08 -4.92
CA ILE A 507 -27.80 -6.02 -4.97
C ILE A 507 -29.11 -5.30 -4.64
N ASP A 508 -29.17 -4.53 -3.58
CA ASP A 508 -30.35 -3.73 -3.20
C ASP A 508 -30.75 -2.77 -4.33
N ARG A 509 -29.79 -2.12 -4.95
CA ARG A 509 -30.04 -1.25 -6.11
C ARG A 509 -30.59 -2.04 -7.30
N TYR A 510 -30.07 -3.22 -7.57
CA TYR A 510 -30.58 -4.14 -8.60
C TYR A 510 -32.05 -4.47 -8.35
N LEU A 511 -32.40 -4.89 -7.13
CA LEU A 511 -33.78 -5.22 -6.75
C LEU A 511 -34.72 -4.02 -6.92
N HIS A 512 -34.32 -2.83 -6.49
CA HIS A 512 -35.10 -1.61 -6.68
C HIS A 512 -35.35 -1.27 -8.17
N ILE A 513 -34.36 -1.49 -9.03
CA ILE A 513 -34.53 -1.26 -10.47
C ILE A 513 -35.49 -2.30 -11.06
N LYS A 514 -35.42 -3.56 -10.62
CA LYS A 514 -36.40 -4.61 -11.00
C LYS A 514 -37.81 -4.24 -10.57
N ASP A 515 -37.98 -3.58 -9.43
CA ASP A 515 -39.26 -3.09 -8.91
C ASP A 515 -39.73 -1.78 -9.58
N GLY A 516 -39.02 -1.32 -10.61
CA GLY A 516 -39.44 -0.16 -11.43
C GLY A 516 -38.75 1.15 -11.12
N TYR A 517 -37.84 1.22 -10.15
CA TYR A 517 -37.01 2.42 -9.93
C TYR A 517 -36.11 2.66 -11.15
N ARG A 518 -36.00 3.92 -11.57
CA ARG A 518 -35.11 4.33 -12.68
C ARG A 518 -34.21 5.48 -12.22
N PRO A 519 -32.90 5.20 -12.01
CA PRO A 519 -31.91 6.22 -11.70
C PRO A 519 -31.85 7.26 -12.83
N ARG A 520 -31.65 8.53 -12.49
CA ARG A 520 -31.45 9.60 -13.49
C ARG A 520 -30.14 9.42 -14.25
N ARG A 521 -29.12 8.89 -13.56
CA ARG A 521 -27.79 8.66 -14.13
C ARG A 521 -27.33 7.24 -13.82
N PRO A 522 -26.72 6.57 -14.80
CA PRO A 522 -26.13 5.25 -14.56
C PRO A 522 -25.01 5.29 -13.53
N VAL A 523 -24.81 4.19 -12.82
CA VAL A 523 -23.70 3.98 -11.89
C VAL A 523 -22.90 2.77 -12.34
N THR A 524 -21.57 2.91 -12.40
CA THR A 524 -20.66 1.78 -12.57
C THR A 524 -19.84 1.60 -11.29
N VAL A 525 -20.07 0.48 -10.61
CA VAL A 525 -19.35 0.09 -9.39
C VAL A 525 -18.12 -0.71 -9.79
N PHE A 526 -16.95 -0.19 -9.44
CA PHE A 526 -15.68 -0.88 -9.66
C PHE A 526 -15.14 -1.49 -8.37
N PHE A 527 -14.90 -2.77 -8.40
CA PHE A 527 -14.13 -3.48 -7.40
C PHE A 527 -12.76 -3.84 -7.96
N GLY A 528 -11.70 -3.60 -7.21
CA GLY A 528 -10.36 -4.06 -7.52
C GLY A 528 -9.70 -4.60 -6.26
N ALA A 529 -9.52 -5.93 -6.19
CA ALA A 529 -9.05 -6.57 -4.98
C ALA A 529 -8.39 -7.92 -5.25
N LYS A 530 -7.35 -8.22 -4.46
CA LYS A 530 -6.76 -9.56 -4.37
C LYS A 530 -7.02 -10.11 -2.97
N ALA A 531 -7.48 -11.36 -2.88
CA ALA A 531 -7.63 -12.09 -1.63
C ALA A 531 -6.37 -12.91 -1.34
N ALA A 532 -5.92 -12.93 -0.08
CA ALA A 532 -4.84 -13.81 0.34
C ALA A 532 -5.23 -15.28 0.08
N PRO A 533 -4.31 -16.15 -0.34
CA PRO A 533 -4.61 -17.55 -0.70
C PRO A 533 -5.32 -18.33 0.42
N ALA A 534 -4.90 -18.14 1.66
CA ALA A 534 -5.48 -18.80 2.84
C ALA A 534 -6.84 -18.22 3.29
N TYR A 535 -7.23 -17.03 2.81
CA TYR A 535 -8.41 -16.32 3.30
C TYR A 535 -9.68 -16.73 2.54
N VAL A 536 -10.36 -17.77 3.03
CA VAL A 536 -11.51 -18.41 2.36
C VAL A 536 -12.64 -17.42 2.11
N ILE A 537 -13.14 -16.74 3.15
CA ILE A 537 -14.28 -15.80 3.03
C ILE A 537 -13.97 -14.64 2.09
N ALA A 538 -12.74 -14.16 2.06
CA ALA A 538 -12.33 -13.14 1.10
C ALA A 538 -12.46 -13.62 -0.35
N LYS A 539 -12.12 -14.88 -0.63
CA LYS A 539 -12.32 -15.51 -1.94
C LYS A 539 -13.81 -15.70 -2.28
N ASP A 540 -14.63 -16.02 -1.27
CA ASP A 540 -16.08 -16.14 -1.44
C ASP A 540 -16.72 -14.78 -1.76
N ILE A 541 -16.24 -13.69 -1.16
CA ILE A 541 -16.69 -12.32 -1.51
C ILE A 541 -16.34 -11.99 -2.97
N ILE A 542 -15.13 -12.29 -3.42
CA ILE A 542 -14.74 -12.11 -4.84
C ILE A 542 -15.67 -12.92 -5.75
N HIS A 543 -15.94 -14.18 -5.39
CA HIS A 543 -16.83 -15.05 -6.14
C HIS A 543 -18.25 -14.47 -6.23
N ALA A 544 -18.80 -13.99 -5.12
CA ALA A 544 -20.11 -13.35 -5.08
C ALA A 544 -20.18 -12.09 -5.95
N ILE A 545 -19.13 -11.24 -5.92
CA ILE A 545 -19.06 -10.06 -6.78
C ILE A 545 -19.05 -10.46 -8.26
N LEU A 546 -18.26 -11.47 -8.65
CA LEU A 546 -18.18 -11.96 -10.01
C LEU A 546 -19.48 -12.61 -10.49
N ALA A 547 -20.15 -13.41 -9.63
CA ALA A 547 -21.43 -14.01 -9.92
C ALA A 547 -22.50 -12.93 -10.12
N PHE A 548 -22.60 -11.97 -9.20
CA PHE A 548 -23.54 -10.86 -9.30
C PHE A 548 -23.25 -9.97 -10.52
N SER A 549 -22.00 -9.67 -10.79
CA SER A 549 -21.59 -8.92 -11.99
C SER A 549 -22.10 -9.58 -13.27
N SER A 550 -22.05 -10.92 -13.37
CA SER A 550 -22.56 -11.65 -14.54
C SER A 550 -24.10 -11.58 -14.66
N ILE A 551 -24.83 -11.39 -13.58
CA ILE A 551 -26.28 -11.20 -13.61
C ILE A 551 -26.60 -9.75 -14.03
N VAL A 552 -26.14 -8.77 -13.24
CA VAL A 552 -26.54 -7.36 -13.41
C VAL A 552 -26.11 -6.78 -14.75
N ASN A 553 -24.91 -7.15 -15.27
CA ASN A 553 -24.39 -6.62 -16.53
C ASN A 553 -25.08 -7.21 -17.77
N ASN A 554 -25.77 -8.34 -17.65
CA ASN A 554 -26.50 -9.00 -18.71
C ASN A 554 -28.02 -8.85 -18.61
N ASP A 555 -28.55 -8.27 -17.52
CA ASP A 555 -29.97 -7.98 -17.39
C ASP A 555 -30.33 -6.71 -18.19
N PRO A 556 -31.13 -6.81 -19.27
CA PRO A 556 -31.44 -5.67 -20.13
C PRO A 556 -32.31 -4.60 -19.44
N GLU A 557 -33.01 -4.92 -18.35
CA GLU A 557 -33.77 -3.95 -17.58
C GLU A 557 -32.88 -3.16 -16.62
N VAL A 558 -31.75 -3.70 -16.19
CA VAL A 558 -30.89 -3.11 -15.15
C VAL A 558 -29.58 -2.58 -15.72
N SER A 559 -28.93 -3.29 -16.64
CA SER A 559 -27.60 -2.92 -17.18
C SER A 559 -27.48 -1.51 -17.79
N PRO A 560 -28.56 -0.85 -18.27
CA PRO A 560 -28.49 0.55 -18.67
C PRO A 560 -28.30 1.52 -17.48
N TYR A 561 -28.58 1.09 -16.26
CA TYR A 561 -28.58 1.94 -15.05
C TYR A 561 -27.55 1.55 -14.01
N LEU A 562 -27.18 0.27 -13.95
CA LEU A 562 -26.23 -0.26 -13.00
C LEU A 562 -25.30 -1.25 -13.67
N LYS A 563 -24.00 -1.05 -13.51
CA LYS A 563 -22.97 -2.04 -13.84
C LYS A 563 -22.07 -2.31 -12.65
N VAL A 564 -21.60 -3.55 -12.56
CA VAL A 564 -20.62 -3.97 -11.56
C VAL A 564 -19.44 -4.60 -12.29
N VAL A 565 -18.25 -4.09 -12.04
CA VAL A 565 -17.02 -4.56 -12.68
C VAL A 565 -16.02 -4.98 -11.61
N MET A 566 -15.59 -6.24 -11.67
CA MET A 566 -14.47 -6.73 -10.87
C MET A 566 -13.19 -6.67 -11.70
N LEU A 567 -12.33 -5.73 -11.37
CA LEU A 567 -11.07 -5.49 -12.07
C LEU A 567 -10.08 -6.63 -11.84
N ARG A 568 -9.52 -7.15 -12.93
CA ARG A 568 -8.61 -8.29 -12.93
C ARG A 568 -7.19 -7.84 -12.61
N ASN A 569 -6.55 -8.51 -11.65
CA ASN A 569 -5.15 -8.27 -11.31
C ASN A 569 -4.83 -6.80 -10.96
N TYR A 570 -5.65 -6.19 -10.11
CA TYR A 570 -5.45 -4.82 -9.66
C TYR A 570 -4.00 -4.58 -9.19
N ASN A 571 -3.37 -3.52 -9.71
CA ASN A 571 -1.98 -3.13 -9.49
C ASN A 571 -1.81 -1.59 -9.56
N VAL A 572 -0.58 -1.09 -9.44
CA VAL A 572 -0.31 0.37 -9.46
C VAL A 572 -0.66 0.97 -10.82
N SER A 573 -0.29 0.32 -11.92
CA SER A 573 -0.55 0.82 -13.29
C SER A 573 -2.04 0.99 -13.57
N MET A 574 -2.87 0.09 -13.05
CA MET A 574 -4.34 0.23 -13.13
C MET A 574 -4.85 1.35 -12.24
N ALA A 575 -4.30 1.48 -11.02
CA ALA A 575 -4.67 2.55 -10.08
C ALA A 575 -4.40 3.94 -10.68
N GLU A 576 -3.27 4.13 -11.35
CA GLU A 576 -2.89 5.36 -12.04
C GLU A 576 -3.88 5.79 -13.13
N LYS A 577 -4.54 4.82 -13.75
CA LYS A 577 -5.56 5.08 -14.78
C LYS A 577 -6.95 5.31 -14.19
N LEU A 578 -7.32 4.54 -13.17
CA LEU A 578 -8.68 4.56 -12.60
C LEU A 578 -8.86 5.70 -11.59
N ILE A 579 -7.90 5.97 -10.72
CA ILE A 579 -8.04 7.00 -9.67
C ILE A 579 -8.37 8.39 -10.26
N PRO A 580 -7.67 8.87 -11.31
CA PRO A 580 -8.05 10.12 -11.98
C PRO A 580 -9.45 10.11 -12.60
N ALA A 581 -9.96 8.96 -13.01
CA ALA A 581 -11.27 8.78 -13.62
C ALA A 581 -12.42 8.63 -12.60
N SER A 582 -12.13 8.45 -11.32
CA SER A 582 -13.12 8.13 -10.29
C SER A 582 -13.92 9.35 -9.85
N ASP A 583 -15.22 9.15 -9.59
CA ASP A 583 -16.12 10.19 -9.06
C ASP A 583 -16.30 10.03 -7.54
N ILE A 584 -16.56 8.79 -7.07
CA ILE A 584 -16.77 8.45 -5.67
C ILE A 584 -15.66 7.50 -5.21
N SER A 585 -15.04 7.84 -4.09
CA SER A 585 -14.02 7.05 -3.41
C SER A 585 -14.64 6.30 -2.23
N GLU A 586 -14.77 4.99 -2.35
CA GLU A 586 -15.34 4.11 -1.33
C GLU A 586 -14.32 3.78 -0.24
N GLN A 587 -14.48 4.38 0.94
CA GLN A 587 -13.61 4.23 2.10
C GLN A 587 -14.43 3.79 3.32
N ILE A 588 -15.03 2.59 3.20
CA ILE A 588 -16.12 2.09 4.03
C ILE A 588 -15.69 1.02 5.05
N SER A 589 -14.45 1.02 5.47
CA SER A 589 -13.98 0.14 6.55
C SER A 589 -14.84 0.26 7.81
N LEU A 590 -14.92 -0.79 8.61
CA LEU A 590 -15.54 -0.65 9.93
C LEU A 590 -14.72 0.34 10.76
N ALA A 591 -15.37 1.31 11.37
CA ALA A 591 -14.71 2.30 12.20
C ALA A 591 -13.81 1.63 13.27
N SER A 592 -12.67 2.20 13.56
CA SER A 592 -11.59 1.66 14.41
C SER A 592 -10.78 0.50 13.82
N LYS A 593 -10.88 0.19 12.52
CA LYS A 593 -10.18 -0.97 11.93
C LYS A 593 -9.14 -0.62 10.86
N GLU A 594 -9.33 0.45 10.10
CA GLU A 594 -8.32 0.93 9.15
C GLU A 594 -7.37 1.90 9.88
N ALA A 595 -6.08 1.56 9.95
CA ALA A 595 -5.10 2.40 10.63
C ALA A 595 -5.00 3.82 10.00
N SER A 596 -4.95 3.90 8.70
CA SER A 596 -4.91 5.17 7.97
C SER A 596 -5.67 5.07 6.63
N GLY A 597 -5.27 4.13 5.78
CA GLY A 597 -5.51 4.19 4.36
C GLY A 597 -4.59 5.18 3.67
N THR A 598 -4.31 4.95 2.40
CA THR A 598 -3.63 5.90 1.50
C THR A 598 -4.36 6.04 0.18
N GLY A 599 -5.26 5.10 -0.15
CA GLY A 599 -6.16 5.21 -1.28
C GLY A 599 -7.03 6.46 -1.20
N ASN A 600 -7.64 6.71 -0.05
CA ASN A 600 -8.44 7.90 0.24
C ASN A 600 -7.72 9.21 -0.15
N MET A 601 -6.42 9.33 0.17
CA MET A 601 -5.60 10.51 -0.15
C MET A 601 -5.39 10.67 -1.67
N LYS A 602 -5.15 9.57 -2.38
CA LYS A 602 -4.96 9.56 -3.84
C LYS A 602 -6.23 9.98 -4.58
N PHE A 603 -7.37 9.47 -4.16
CA PHE A 603 -8.68 9.83 -4.69
C PHE A 603 -8.98 11.31 -4.44
N MET A 604 -8.79 11.78 -3.21
CA MET A 604 -8.96 13.19 -2.82
C MET A 604 -8.13 14.12 -3.70
N LEU A 605 -6.84 13.82 -3.89
CA LEU A 605 -5.92 14.60 -4.72
C LEU A 605 -6.36 14.66 -6.19
N ASN A 606 -7.06 13.64 -6.68
CA ASN A 606 -7.61 13.57 -8.04
C ASN A 606 -9.07 14.00 -8.14
N GLY A 607 -9.62 14.62 -7.09
CA GLY A 607 -10.95 15.20 -7.08
C GLY A 607 -12.09 14.19 -7.01
N ALA A 608 -11.85 12.94 -6.60
CA ALA A 608 -12.92 12.05 -6.22
C ALA A 608 -13.41 12.39 -4.81
N VAL A 609 -14.73 12.36 -4.62
CA VAL A 609 -15.33 12.68 -3.33
C VAL A 609 -15.42 11.42 -2.49
N THR A 610 -14.95 11.49 -1.26
CA THR A 610 -14.96 10.33 -0.34
C THR A 610 -16.38 10.04 0.15
N LEU A 611 -16.79 8.78 0.02
CA LEU A 611 -17.90 8.18 0.75
C LEU A 611 -17.29 7.19 1.73
N GLY A 612 -17.40 7.45 3.02
CA GLY A 612 -16.66 6.65 3.99
C GLY A 612 -17.17 6.73 5.41
N THR A 613 -16.58 5.89 6.25
CA THR A 613 -16.74 5.91 7.70
C THR A 613 -15.73 6.86 8.34
N MET A 614 -16.00 7.28 9.56
CA MET A 614 -15.07 8.07 10.37
C MET A 614 -13.98 7.15 10.95
N ASP A 615 -13.08 6.70 10.08
CA ASP A 615 -12.02 5.74 10.36
C ASP A 615 -10.71 6.14 9.68
N GLY A 616 -9.59 5.83 10.29
CA GLY A 616 -8.27 6.13 9.76
C GLY A 616 -8.10 7.60 9.37
N ALA A 617 -7.48 7.85 8.23
CA ALA A 617 -7.27 9.21 7.71
C ALA A 617 -8.55 9.87 7.15
N ASN A 618 -9.67 9.15 7.03
CA ASN A 618 -10.94 9.77 6.65
C ASN A 618 -11.36 10.87 7.63
N VAL A 619 -11.03 10.71 8.92
CA VAL A 619 -11.29 11.72 9.96
C VAL A 619 -10.58 13.04 9.61
N GLU A 620 -9.29 12.95 9.28
CA GLU A 620 -8.48 14.12 8.91
C GLU A 620 -8.95 14.71 7.56
N ILE A 621 -9.38 13.88 6.61
CA ILE A 621 -10.00 14.35 5.36
C ILE A 621 -11.27 15.15 5.66
N ALA A 622 -12.18 14.62 6.48
CA ALA A 622 -13.45 15.28 6.82
C ALA A 622 -13.21 16.65 7.48
N GLU A 623 -12.25 16.73 8.39
CA GLU A 623 -11.89 18.00 9.03
C GLU A 623 -11.31 19.02 8.06
N LEU A 624 -10.50 18.59 7.10
CA LEU A 624 -9.86 19.47 6.13
C LEU A 624 -10.86 20.04 5.11
N VAL A 625 -11.77 19.19 4.61
CA VAL A 625 -12.68 19.57 3.52
C VAL A 625 -14.03 20.12 4.03
N GLY A 626 -14.40 19.79 5.27
CA GLY A 626 -15.72 20.12 5.83
C GLY A 626 -16.83 19.18 5.36
N GLU A 627 -17.91 19.10 6.15
CA GLU A 627 -19.03 18.16 5.95
C GLU A 627 -19.71 18.25 4.58
N ASP A 628 -19.70 19.42 3.97
CA ASP A 628 -20.29 19.64 2.65
C ASP A 628 -19.52 18.96 1.51
N ASN A 629 -18.27 18.57 1.73
CA ASN A 629 -17.36 18.07 0.68
C ASN A 629 -16.93 16.62 0.86
N ILE A 630 -17.62 15.89 1.74
CA ILE A 630 -17.44 14.46 2.03
C ILE A 630 -18.80 13.85 2.37
N PHE A 631 -18.95 12.55 2.19
CA PHE A 631 -20.15 11.81 2.59
C PHE A 631 -19.75 10.78 3.65
N THR A 632 -20.22 10.95 4.89
CA THR A 632 -19.88 10.08 6.02
C THR A 632 -21.11 9.33 6.53
N PHE A 633 -20.89 8.11 7.01
CA PHE A 633 -21.92 7.24 7.55
C PHE A 633 -21.36 6.28 8.60
N GLY A 634 -22.25 5.54 9.24
CA GLY A 634 -21.93 4.38 10.08
C GLY A 634 -21.67 4.74 11.54
N GLN A 635 -21.38 3.70 12.30
CA GLN A 635 -21.07 3.79 13.72
C GLN A 635 -19.74 4.51 13.97
N SER A 636 -19.60 5.14 15.12
CA SER A 636 -18.34 5.71 15.58
C SER A 636 -17.35 4.62 16.02
N SER A 637 -16.08 4.99 16.15
CA SER A 637 -15.05 4.08 16.66
C SER A 637 -15.35 3.62 18.10
N GLU A 638 -15.88 4.53 18.93
CA GLU A 638 -16.25 4.27 20.32
C GLU A 638 -17.39 3.24 20.40
N GLU A 639 -18.44 3.43 19.58
CA GLU A 639 -19.58 2.48 19.50
C GLU A 639 -19.11 1.08 19.09
N VAL A 640 -18.26 1.00 18.06
CA VAL A 640 -17.73 -0.28 17.59
C VAL A 640 -16.86 -0.96 18.66
N ILE A 641 -15.96 -0.22 19.30
CA ILE A 641 -15.11 -0.75 20.39
C ILE A 641 -16.00 -1.25 21.56
N GLU A 642 -17.05 -0.53 21.89
CA GLU A 642 -17.97 -0.92 22.96
C GLU A 642 -18.73 -2.20 22.60
N HIS A 643 -19.20 -2.35 21.35
CA HIS A 643 -19.84 -3.59 20.88
C HIS A 643 -18.92 -4.80 21.00
N TYR A 644 -17.63 -4.67 20.62
CA TYR A 644 -16.68 -5.77 20.81
C TYR A 644 -16.44 -6.08 22.28
N LYS A 645 -16.29 -5.06 23.11
CA LYS A 645 -16.08 -5.23 24.56
C LYS A 645 -17.27 -5.93 25.25
N ASN A 646 -18.49 -5.57 24.87
CA ASN A 646 -19.72 -6.10 25.47
C ASN A 646 -20.16 -7.42 24.80
N ALA A 647 -19.63 -7.76 23.62
CA ALA A 647 -20.02 -8.91 22.82
C ALA A 647 -21.55 -8.96 22.57
N ASP A 648 -22.17 -7.78 22.36
CA ASP A 648 -23.64 -7.62 22.30
C ASP A 648 -24.20 -7.58 20.86
N TYR A 649 -23.33 -7.57 19.84
CA TYR A 649 -23.73 -7.59 18.44
C TYR A 649 -24.20 -8.98 18.01
N VAL A 650 -25.40 -9.07 17.43
CA VAL A 650 -25.97 -10.30 16.86
C VAL A 650 -26.54 -10.01 15.47
N ALA A 651 -25.85 -10.45 14.42
CA ALA A 651 -26.19 -10.19 13.01
C ALA A 651 -27.64 -10.56 12.66
N LYS A 652 -28.14 -11.72 13.11
CA LYS A 652 -29.52 -12.19 12.88
C LYS A 652 -30.61 -11.24 13.39
N ASN A 653 -30.32 -10.41 14.40
CA ASN A 653 -31.30 -9.46 14.92
C ASN A 653 -31.48 -8.29 13.93
N TRP A 654 -30.42 -7.83 13.33
CA TRP A 654 -30.44 -6.80 12.29
C TRP A 654 -31.10 -7.31 11.02
N TYR A 655 -30.75 -8.50 10.56
CA TYR A 655 -31.37 -9.17 9.42
C TYR A 655 -32.91 -9.30 9.59
N LYS A 656 -33.39 -9.69 10.76
CA LYS A 656 -34.84 -9.82 11.02
C LYS A 656 -35.55 -8.46 11.08
N LYS A 657 -34.88 -7.42 11.52
CA LYS A 657 -35.44 -6.08 11.72
C LYS A 657 -35.57 -5.30 10.42
N ASP A 658 -34.58 -5.44 9.51
CA ASP A 658 -34.51 -4.70 8.26
C ASP A 658 -34.84 -5.60 7.07
N LYS A 659 -36.02 -5.40 6.48
CA LYS A 659 -36.50 -6.19 5.31
C LYS A 659 -35.66 -5.89 4.04
N ARG A 660 -35.15 -4.68 3.90
CA ARG A 660 -34.32 -4.27 2.77
C ARG A 660 -32.99 -4.99 2.82
N LEU A 661 -32.35 -4.98 3.99
CA LEU A 661 -31.14 -5.75 4.25
C LEU A 661 -31.39 -7.25 4.02
N ALA A 662 -32.47 -7.80 4.59
CA ALA A 662 -32.79 -9.21 4.42
C ALA A 662 -32.94 -9.60 2.95
N ALA A 663 -33.64 -8.80 2.13
CA ALA A 663 -33.77 -9.05 0.70
C ALA A 663 -32.43 -9.06 -0.03
N ALA A 664 -31.53 -8.13 0.29
CA ALA A 664 -30.19 -8.08 -0.30
C ALA A 664 -29.32 -9.28 0.10
N VAL A 665 -29.39 -9.69 1.38
CA VAL A 665 -28.65 -10.86 1.89
C VAL A 665 -29.20 -12.16 1.30
N ASP A 666 -30.54 -12.32 1.26
CA ASP A 666 -31.19 -13.52 0.71
C ASP A 666 -30.93 -13.68 -0.79
N PHE A 667 -30.72 -12.58 -1.51
CA PHE A 667 -30.37 -12.61 -2.93
C PHE A 667 -29.07 -13.39 -3.18
N LEU A 668 -28.11 -13.37 -2.24
CA LEU A 668 -26.87 -14.15 -2.36
C LEU A 668 -27.09 -15.66 -2.56
N VAL A 669 -28.23 -16.16 -2.09
CA VAL A 669 -28.64 -17.57 -2.23
C VAL A 669 -29.94 -17.73 -3.04
N SER A 670 -30.33 -16.70 -3.79
CA SER A 670 -31.43 -16.77 -4.75
C SER A 670 -31.13 -17.79 -5.87
N GLU A 671 -32.18 -18.25 -6.57
CA GLU A 671 -32.01 -19.17 -7.70
C GLU A 671 -31.07 -18.56 -8.76
N GLU A 672 -31.24 -17.28 -9.09
CA GLU A 672 -30.39 -16.56 -10.06
C GLU A 672 -28.90 -16.58 -9.65
N MET A 673 -28.59 -16.29 -8.38
CA MET A 673 -27.21 -16.32 -7.88
C MET A 673 -26.64 -17.74 -7.86
N LEU A 674 -27.44 -18.72 -7.44
CA LEU A 674 -27.02 -20.13 -7.36
C LEU A 674 -26.84 -20.78 -8.74
N GLU A 675 -27.48 -20.25 -9.79
CA GLU A 675 -27.21 -20.61 -11.20
C GLU A 675 -25.97 -19.91 -11.77
N ALA A 676 -25.77 -18.66 -11.35
CA ALA A 676 -24.63 -17.86 -11.79
C ALA A 676 -23.31 -18.24 -11.10
N GLY A 677 -23.36 -18.76 -9.86
CA GLY A 677 -22.18 -19.01 -9.04
C GLY A 677 -22.10 -20.42 -8.44
N ASP A 678 -21.01 -20.66 -7.71
CA ASP A 678 -20.83 -21.89 -6.93
C ASP A 678 -21.70 -21.87 -5.68
N ARG A 679 -22.65 -22.79 -5.60
CA ARG A 679 -23.64 -22.89 -4.50
C ARG A 679 -23.00 -22.99 -3.12
N LYS A 680 -21.86 -23.69 -3.01
CA LYS A 680 -21.18 -23.88 -1.74
C LYS A 680 -20.55 -22.55 -1.26
N LEU A 681 -19.87 -21.85 -2.14
CA LEU A 681 -19.18 -20.60 -1.79
C LEU A 681 -20.19 -19.49 -1.46
N LEU A 682 -21.27 -19.36 -2.25
CA LEU A 682 -22.32 -18.38 -1.98
C LEU A 682 -23.04 -18.65 -0.66
N LYS A 683 -23.38 -19.93 -0.38
CA LYS A 683 -23.97 -20.32 0.90
C LYS A 683 -23.02 -20.08 2.07
N GLN A 684 -21.74 -20.32 1.91
CA GLN A 684 -20.72 -20.11 2.93
C GLN A 684 -20.63 -18.62 3.31
N LEU A 685 -20.63 -17.72 2.33
CA LEU A 685 -20.68 -16.28 2.56
C LEU A 685 -21.99 -15.86 3.25
N TYR A 686 -23.14 -16.38 2.78
CA TYR A 686 -24.44 -16.12 3.39
C TYR A 686 -24.48 -16.55 4.86
N ASP A 687 -24.02 -17.77 5.16
CA ASP A 687 -23.97 -18.31 6.50
C ASP A 687 -23.01 -17.50 7.41
N GLU A 688 -21.89 -17.02 6.89
CA GLU A 688 -20.95 -16.17 7.62
C GLU A 688 -21.55 -14.81 7.98
N LEU A 689 -22.23 -14.16 7.04
CA LEU A 689 -22.91 -12.89 7.27
C LEU A 689 -24.03 -13.02 8.31
N LEU A 690 -24.84 -14.09 8.27
CA LEU A 690 -25.90 -14.32 9.24
C LEU A 690 -25.37 -14.83 10.59
N GLY A 691 -24.28 -15.59 10.58
CA GLY A 691 -23.74 -16.26 11.77
C GLY A 691 -22.85 -15.37 12.62
N ARG A 692 -21.98 -14.63 11.98
CA ARG A 692 -20.95 -13.84 12.66
C ARG A 692 -21.00 -12.36 12.29
N ASP A 693 -20.93 -12.06 10.98
CA ASP A 693 -20.73 -10.68 10.48
C ASP A 693 -19.74 -9.91 11.38
N TRP A 694 -18.55 -10.49 11.58
CA TRP A 694 -17.57 -10.04 12.57
C TRP A 694 -17.24 -8.54 12.47
N PHE A 695 -17.35 -7.99 11.27
CA PHE A 695 -17.07 -6.57 10.99
C PHE A 695 -18.35 -5.73 10.82
N MET A 696 -19.44 -6.13 11.48
CA MET A 696 -20.68 -5.33 11.67
C MET A 696 -21.17 -4.66 10.38
N THR A 697 -21.26 -5.44 9.30
CA THR A 697 -21.76 -4.97 8.01
C THR A 697 -23.24 -4.53 8.10
N PHE A 698 -24.05 -5.26 8.84
CA PHE A 698 -25.49 -5.06 8.90
C PHE A 698 -25.94 -3.80 9.64
N PRO A 699 -25.34 -3.40 10.78
CA PRO A 699 -25.73 -2.16 11.46
C PRO A 699 -25.55 -0.91 10.59
N ASP A 700 -24.54 -0.91 9.74
CA ASP A 700 -24.21 0.25 8.89
C ASP A 700 -24.93 0.24 7.54
N PHE A 701 -25.63 -0.85 7.16
CA PHE A 701 -26.24 -1.00 5.84
C PHE A 701 -27.22 0.11 5.48
N GLU A 702 -28.19 0.42 6.37
CA GLU A 702 -29.19 1.46 6.11
C GLU A 702 -28.56 2.84 5.97
N SER A 703 -27.62 3.21 6.87
CA SER A 703 -26.93 4.49 6.85
C SER A 703 -26.05 4.63 5.61
N TYR A 704 -25.37 3.56 5.20
CA TYR A 704 -24.59 3.49 3.98
C TYR A 704 -25.46 3.72 2.73
N CYS A 705 -26.57 2.98 2.60
CA CYS A 705 -27.49 3.14 1.48
C CYS A 705 -28.02 4.59 1.37
N LYS A 706 -28.47 5.16 2.49
CA LYS A 706 -28.95 6.56 2.52
C LYS A 706 -27.88 7.56 2.14
N THR A 707 -26.65 7.36 2.60
CA THR A 707 -25.54 8.28 2.32
C THR A 707 -25.08 8.16 0.89
N LYS A 708 -25.05 6.95 0.33
CA LYS A 708 -24.72 6.74 -1.08
C LYS A 708 -25.78 7.33 -2.01
N ASP A 709 -27.06 7.22 -1.65
CA ASP A 709 -28.14 7.87 -2.38
C ASP A 709 -28.01 9.40 -2.36
N LYS A 710 -27.59 9.99 -1.23
CA LYS A 710 -27.28 11.43 -1.14
C LYS A 710 -26.11 11.83 -2.05
N ALA A 711 -25.05 11.02 -2.09
CA ALA A 711 -23.89 11.28 -2.96
C ALA A 711 -24.29 11.22 -4.44
N LEU A 712 -25.06 10.22 -4.84
CA LEU A 712 -25.57 10.09 -6.21
C LEU A 712 -26.52 11.23 -6.58
N ALA A 713 -27.37 11.68 -5.67
CA ALA A 713 -28.25 12.83 -5.88
C ALA A 713 -27.43 14.14 -6.00
N ALA A 714 -26.41 14.33 -5.19
CA ALA A 714 -25.52 15.49 -5.25
C ALA A 714 -24.72 15.54 -6.57
N TYR A 715 -24.42 14.40 -7.16
CA TYR A 715 -23.72 14.31 -8.45
C TYR A 715 -24.53 14.91 -9.61
N GLU A 716 -25.86 14.97 -9.50
CA GLU A 716 -26.73 15.58 -10.53
C GLU A 716 -26.50 17.10 -10.67
N ASP A 717 -26.18 17.79 -9.59
CA ASP A 717 -25.68 19.16 -9.63
C ASP A 717 -24.20 19.17 -10.00
N ARG A 718 -23.91 19.22 -11.31
CA ARG A 718 -22.55 19.09 -11.84
C ARG A 718 -21.62 20.20 -11.36
N MET A 719 -22.12 21.43 -11.20
CA MET A 719 -21.30 22.54 -10.71
C MET A 719 -21.07 22.44 -9.20
N GLY A 720 -22.09 22.05 -8.43
CA GLY A 720 -21.94 21.74 -7.01
C GLY A 720 -20.98 20.57 -6.76
N TRP A 721 -21.01 19.55 -7.63
CA TRP A 721 -20.04 18.45 -7.57
C TRP A 721 -18.62 18.91 -7.89
N ALA A 722 -18.43 19.72 -8.94
CA ALA A 722 -17.13 20.29 -9.30
C ALA A 722 -16.54 21.15 -8.16
N LYS A 723 -17.37 21.88 -7.43
CA LYS A 723 -16.98 22.63 -6.24
C LYS A 723 -16.42 21.69 -5.15
N LYS A 724 -17.11 20.57 -4.87
CA LYS A 724 -16.59 19.55 -3.94
C LYS A 724 -15.25 18.98 -4.41
N MET A 725 -15.11 18.70 -5.72
CA MET A 725 -13.84 18.25 -6.31
C MET A 725 -12.73 19.28 -6.08
N ALA A 726 -12.98 20.57 -6.37
CA ALA A 726 -12.02 21.65 -6.21
C ALA A 726 -11.53 21.78 -4.76
N VAL A 727 -12.45 21.72 -3.77
CA VAL A 727 -12.11 21.78 -2.34
C VAL A 727 -11.27 20.58 -1.92
N ASN A 728 -11.64 19.37 -2.37
CA ASN A 728 -10.85 18.16 -2.07
C ASN A 728 -9.43 18.28 -2.63
N ILE A 729 -9.25 18.67 -3.89
CA ILE A 729 -7.93 18.87 -4.51
C ILE A 729 -7.14 19.92 -3.73
N ALA A 730 -7.74 21.07 -3.42
CA ALA A 730 -7.07 22.15 -2.72
C ALA A 730 -6.56 21.76 -1.32
N LYS A 731 -7.31 20.93 -0.61
CA LYS A 731 -6.97 20.46 0.74
C LYS A 731 -6.10 19.22 0.77
N ALA A 732 -5.88 18.55 -0.37
CA ALA A 732 -5.08 17.34 -0.44
C ALA A 732 -3.59 17.55 -0.14
N GLY A 733 -3.09 18.79 -0.17
CA GLY A 733 -1.69 19.13 0.11
C GLY A 733 -1.18 18.62 1.46
N TYR A 734 -2.04 18.52 2.45
CA TYR A 734 -1.73 17.94 3.76
C TYR A 734 -1.24 16.49 3.66
N PHE A 735 -1.74 15.73 2.70
CA PHE A 735 -1.38 14.31 2.52
C PHE A 735 -0.17 14.07 1.60
N SER A 736 0.67 15.08 1.39
CA SER A 736 1.97 14.86 0.74
C SER A 736 2.88 14.01 1.62
N SER A 737 3.51 12.98 1.04
CA SER A 737 4.54 12.19 1.73
C SER A 737 5.78 13.02 2.07
N ASP A 738 6.04 14.13 1.36
CA ASP A 738 7.11 15.07 1.70
C ASP A 738 6.87 15.68 3.09
N ARG A 739 5.64 16.12 3.39
CA ARG A 739 5.26 16.60 4.72
C ARG A 739 5.47 15.50 5.78
N THR A 740 5.05 14.26 5.48
CA THR A 740 5.22 13.13 6.42
C THR A 740 6.69 12.88 6.71
N ILE A 741 7.53 12.81 5.68
CA ILE A 741 8.98 12.58 5.82
C ILE A 741 9.67 13.74 6.55
N ASP A 742 9.30 14.99 6.28
CA ASP A 742 9.81 16.14 7.06
C ASP A 742 9.47 16.00 8.56
N GLN A 743 8.27 15.52 8.89
CA GLN A 743 7.90 15.26 10.29
C GLN A 743 8.72 14.11 10.92
N TYR A 744 8.92 13.01 10.20
CA TYR A 744 9.82 11.94 10.68
C TYR A 744 11.24 12.47 10.89
N ASN A 745 11.75 13.26 9.97
CA ASN A 745 13.10 13.79 10.07
C ASN A 745 13.25 14.75 11.25
N ASN A 746 12.30 15.68 11.41
CA ASN A 746 12.35 16.67 12.48
C ASN A 746 12.21 16.06 13.87
N ASP A 747 11.37 15.03 14.03
CA ASP A 747 11.00 14.52 15.35
C ASP A 747 11.78 13.24 15.73
N ILE A 748 12.30 12.48 14.75
CA ILE A 748 12.82 11.12 14.99
C ILE A 748 14.25 10.93 14.45
N TRP A 749 14.50 11.25 13.15
CA TRP A 749 15.77 10.88 12.52
C TRP A 749 16.86 11.93 12.67
N HIS A 750 16.53 13.20 12.58
CA HIS A 750 17.43 14.35 12.69
C HIS A 750 18.58 14.28 11.67
N LEU A 751 18.24 13.98 10.39
CA LEU A 751 19.21 13.97 9.29
C LEU A 751 19.46 15.39 8.78
N GLU A 752 20.68 15.65 8.37
CA GLU A 752 21.03 16.87 7.61
C GLU A 752 20.69 16.65 6.13
N LYS A 753 20.10 17.66 5.49
CA LYS A 753 19.80 17.61 4.05
C LYS A 753 21.11 17.78 3.27
N ASP A 754 21.30 16.97 2.24
CA ASP A 754 22.41 17.11 1.29
C ASP A 754 22.06 18.25 0.31
N CYS A 755 22.82 19.37 0.41
CA CYS A 755 22.59 20.60 -0.34
C CYS A 755 23.13 20.57 -1.76
#